data_7985f628bc7223f4cb6c25f5b8f6c32d
#
_entry.id   7985f628bc7223f4cb6c25f5b8f6c32d
#
_cell.length_a   1.000
_cell.length_b   1.000
_cell.length_c   1.000
_cell.angle_alpha   90.00
_cell.angle_beta   90.00
_cell.angle_gamma   90.00
#
_symmetry.space_group_name_H-M   'P 1'
#
loop_
_entity.id
_entity.type
_entity.pdbx_description
1 polymer ?
#
loop_
_entity_poly.entity_id
_entity_poly.type
_entity_poly.pdbx_seq_one_letter_code
_entity_poly.pdbx_strand_id
1 'polypeptide(L)'
;MGFERVASVMQCTENFKHFNPAKISNYGTDVFRPYFTELERRSGKRYGSTLPAAGTSGATEGERIDIAFRVIADHIRTLTFAIADGIVPSNEGRGYVLRRILRRAVRYGRLLGFYQPFLHELVATVGQTMGSVFSAVDRQGEHVGRIIRGEEESFIKTIDRGLDLFEDVVAGVAGRGEKTIPGADVFKLYDTYGFPLDLTELMARERGLGVDAQGFESLMEEQRARSQAAQKREIISVDTIGTDLPATVFVGYDTLETLARVIRVEESYLVVDQSPFYAEMGGQMGDSGELLIGDVPVPIENTTKVAGGAFIHKLGELAVLQPGVQIGLRVDATRRERISIHHSATHLLHWALRQVLGEGVAQKGSLVGPDRLRFDFSHPSPLSGEQLAAIQALMVEKVAANDPIVTQERPYEEVKGDPSILQFFSDKYGDTVRVVEMGDYSKELCGGTHVGGTAQLGFVKVILESGIAAGVRRIEAVAGEALTDHVYNELPKQDEKWALLVAKKADLQPLPAFVPQVDPHDNWRQLLGRQEMLTLLDAEARQWEKQEAARVSAALQQEAESQAFVFIAGSKEHNGIQVIIEDLGCRPPDFLNHLVEAVKKRWTGVIIFASNFEGKAALAVNVSEEYRQMFNAANLLQELLPIVKGKGGGKPSFARGAGDAPDQIPAALKRASQMF
;
A
#
# COMPACT_ATOMS: atom_id res chain seq x y z
N MET A 1 -38.21 3.68 17.44
CA MET A 1 -38.54 4.25 16.11
C MET A 1 -37.36 5.19 15.75
N GLY A 2 -36.80 5.14 14.53
CA GLY A 2 -35.68 6.00 14.18
C GLY A 2 -36.10 7.46 14.02
N PHE A 3 -35.23 8.39 14.38
CA PHE A 3 -35.42 9.84 14.27
C PHE A 3 -35.96 10.28 12.90
N GLU A 4 -35.37 9.83 11.83
CA GLU A 4 -35.74 10.19 10.44
C GLU A 4 -37.16 9.73 10.08
N ARG A 5 -37.61 8.56 10.57
CA ARG A 5 -38.96 8.08 10.36
C ARG A 5 -39.99 8.96 11.09
N VAL A 6 -39.69 9.38 12.32
CA VAL A 6 -40.54 10.31 13.05
C VAL A 6 -40.60 11.65 12.34
N ALA A 7 -39.46 12.22 11.95
CA ALA A 7 -39.38 13.46 11.20
C ALA A 7 -40.18 13.39 9.89
N SER A 8 -40.06 12.28 9.14
CA SER A 8 -40.77 12.11 7.87
C SER A 8 -42.28 12.06 8.06
N VAL A 9 -42.76 11.33 9.08
CA VAL A 9 -44.20 11.28 9.39
C VAL A 9 -44.70 12.67 9.78
N MET A 10 -43.97 13.39 10.65
CA MET A 10 -44.39 14.72 11.11
C MET A 10 -44.42 15.73 9.96
N GLN A 11 -43.36 15.81 9.17
CA GLN A 11 -43.23 16.83 8.12
C GLN A 11 -44.02 16.51 6.86
N CYS A 12 -44.01 15.23 6.40
CA CYS A 12 -44.74 14.84 5.19
C CYS A 12 -46.24 14.75 5.38
N THR A 13 -46.73 14.74 6.63
CA THR A 13 -48.18 14.72 6.95
C THR A 13 -48.69 16.02 7.54
N GLU A 14 -47.86 17.07 7.58
CA GLU A 14 -48.19 18.37 8.18
C GLU A 14 -48.76 18.20 9.64
N ASN A 15 -47.98 17.49 10.47
CA ASN A 15 -48.35 17.12 11.84
C ASN A 15 -49.66 16.32 11.92
N PHE A 16 -49.73 15.25 11.10
CA PHE A 16 -50.86 14.31 11.02
C PHE A 16 -52.16 14.88 10.45
N LYS A 17 -52.14 16.03 9.77
CA LYS A 17 -53.31 16.64 9.14
C LYS A 17 -53.63 16.06 7.77
N HIS A 18 -52.62 15.68 7.01
CA HIS A 18 -52.74 15.20 5.63
C HIS A 18 -51.93 13.92 5.41
N PHE A 19 -52.65 12.80 5.25
CA PHE A 19 -52.04 11.48 5.01
C PHE A 19 -52.03 11.14 3.52
N ASN A 20 -50.85 11.27 2.87
CA ASN A 20 -50.62 10.74 1.53
C ASN A 20 -49.40 9.79 1.56
N PRO A 21 -49.64 8.46 1.57
CA PRO A 21 -48.51 7.48 1.65
C PRO A 21 -47.43 7.66 0.58
N ALA A 22 -47.80 8.13 -0.62
CA ALA A 22 -46.87 8.38 -1.71
C ALA A 22 -45.93 9.57 -1.46
N LYS A 23 -46.22 10.44 -0.51
CA LYS A 23 -45.39 11.60 -0.14
C LYS A 23 -44.56 11.37 1.11
N ILE A 24 -44.80 10.30 1.88
CA ILE A 24 -44.07 10.02 3.12
C ILE A 24 -42.72 9.37 2.77
N SER A 25 -41.66 10.14 2.88
CA SER A 25 -40.29 9.68 2.63
C SER A 25 -39.33 10.32 3.62
N ASN A 26 -38.42 9.55 4.19
CA ASN A 26 -37.33 10.09 5.01
C ASN A 26 -36.53 11.19 4.27
N TYR A 27 -36.40 11.03 2.98
CA TYR A 27 -35.66 11.92 2.10
C TYR A 27 -36.41 13.18 1.69
N GLY A 28 -37.70 13.27 2.05
CA GLY A 28 -38.53 14.49 1.85
C GLY A 28 -38.45 15.49 2.98
N THR A 29 -37.58 15.26 3.97
CA THR A 29 -37.46 16.06 5.19
C THR A 29 -36.36 17.12 5.12
N ASP A 30 -36.38 18.07 6.04
CA ASP A 30 -35.32 19.05 6.28
C ASP A 30 -33.98 18.42 6.67
N VAL A 31 -34.01 17.20 7.18
CA VAL A 31 -32.81 16.42 7.51
C VAL A 31 -31.96 16.10 6.27
N PHE A 32 -32.58 15.86 5.11
CA PHE A 32 -31.88 15.51 3.88
C PHE A 32 -31.84 16.62 2.83
N ARG A 33 -32.76 17.55 2.87
CA ARG A 33 -32.89 18.60 1.87
C ARG A 33 -31.63 19.46 1.68
N PRO A 34 -30.88 19.85 2.72
CA PRO A 34 -29.64 20.62 2.56
C PRO A 34 -28.59 19.90 1.68
N TYR A 35 -28.44 18.59 1.87
CA TYR A 35 -27.48 17.76 1.08
C TYR A 35 -27.94 17.68 -0.37
N PHE A 36 -29.24 17.50 -0.62
CA PHE A 36 -29.77 17.45 -1.99
C PHE A 36 -29.59 18.79 -2.69
N THR A 37 -29.87 19.89 -2.01
CA THR A 37 -29.66 21.23 -2.58
C THR A 37 -28.21 21.44 -2.99
N GLU A 38 -27.26 21.03 -2.15
CA GLU A 38 -25.84 21.14 -2.48
C GLU A 38 -25.43 20.21 -3.63
N LEU A 39 -25.92 18.99 -3.65
CA LEU A 39 -25.69 18.05 -4.77
C LEU A 39 -26.33 18.56 -6.07
N GLU A 40 -27.55 19.11 -6.03
CA GLU A 40 -28.21 19.74 -7.18
C GLU A 40 -27.37 20.88 -7.76
N ARG A 41 -26.90 21.77 -6.87
CA ARG A 41 -26.08 22.91 -7.24
C ARG A 41 -24.77 22.51 -7.96
N ARG A 42 -24.13 21.43 -7.48
CA ARG A 42 -22.84 20.98 -8.01
C ARG A 42 -22.96 20.10 -9.24
N SER A 43 -23.95 19.20 -9.28
CA SER A 43 -24.11 18.25 -10.39
C SER A 43 -24.93 18.80 -11.56
N GLY A 44 -25.74 19.85 -11.33
CA GLY A 44 -26.75 20.31 -12.27
C GLY A 44 -27.94 19.37 -12.45
N LYS A 45 -27.95 18.22 -11.76
CA LYS A 45 -29.08 17.26 -11.75
C LYS A 45 -30.03 17.58 -10.62
N ARG A 46 -31.30 17.18 -10.76
CA ARG A 46 -32.33 17.42 -9.75
C ARG A 46 -32.83 16.14 -9.12
N TYR A 47 -33.12 16.20 -7.84
CA TYR A 47 -33.77 15.12 -7.09
C TYR A 47 -35.27 15.09 -7.41
N GLY A 48 -35.73 14.03 -8.04
CA GLY A 48 -37.12 13.87 -8.54
C GLY A 48 -38.09 13.24 -7.54
N SER A 49 -37.65 12.80 -6.37
CA SER A 49 -38.45 12.10 -5.34
C SER A 49 -39.13 10.83 -5.85
N THR A 50 -38.54 10.13 -6.80
CA THR A 50 -39.06 8.85 -7.31
C THR A 50 -39.07 7.76 -6.22
N LEU A 51 -39.91 6.76 -6.36
CA LEU A 51 -40.02 5.64 -5.44
C LEU A 51 -39.69 4.32 -6.20
N PRO A 52 -38.41 4.01 -6.43
CA PRO A 52 -38.02 2.76 -7.07
C PRO A 52 -38.45 1.56 -6.22
N ALA A 53 -38.70 0.42 -6.86
CA ALA A 53 -39.02 -0.80 -6.15
C ALA A 53 -37.91 -1.20 -5.17
N ALA A 54 -38.29 -1.70 -4.00
CA ALA A 54 -37.33 -2.07 -2.96
C ALA A 54 -36.31 -3.10 -3.48
N GLY A 55 -35.03 -2.86 -3.22
CA GLY A 55 -33.93 -3.75 -3.63
C GLY A 55 -33.50 -3.62 -5.11
N THR A 56 -34.06 -2.67 -5.88
CA THR A 56 -33.65 -2.39 -7.26
C THR A 56 -32.66 -1.24 -7.34
N SER A 57 -31.86 -1.19 -8.39
CA SER A 57 -30.92 -0.11 -8.71
C SER A 57 -31.54 1.05 -9.51
N GLY A 58 -32.89 1.01 -9.70
CA GLY A 58 -33.65 1.96 -10.50
C GLY A 58 -33.81 1.52 -11.96
N ALA A 59 -35.05 1.44 -12.43
CA ALA A 59 -35.39 1.07 -13.80
C ALA A 59 -35.16 2.22 -14.80
N THR A 60 -35.43 3.45 -14.34
CA THR A 60 -35.27 4.67 -15.17
C THR A 60 -34.04 5.47 -14.78
N GLU A 61 -33.60 6.38 -15.65
CA GLU A 61 -32.48 7.29 -15.32
C GLU A 61 -32.81 8.18 -14.13
N GLY A 62 -34.05 8.70 -14.03
CA GLY A 62 -34.50 9.51 -12.90
C GLY A 62 -34.43 8.75 -11.56
N GLU A 63 -34.85 7.49 -11.55
CA GLU A 63 -34.73 6.64 -10.34
C GLU A 63 -33.27 6.40 -9.94
N ARG A 64 -32.39 6.15 -10.90
CA ARG A 64 -30.94 5.98 -10.63
C ARG A 64 -30.30 7.24 -10.08
N ILE A 65 -30.69 8.42 -10.60
CA ILE A 65 -30.26 9.71 -10.08
C ILE A 65 -30.73 9.90 -8.65
N ASP A 66 -32.02 9.64 -8.36
CA ASP A 66 -32.56 9.78 -7.02
C ASP A 66 -31.93 8.83 -5.99
N ILE A 67 -31.65 7.59 -6.40
CA ILE A 67 -30.89 6.63 -5.59
C ILE A 67 -29.50 7.19 -5.28
N ALA A 68 -28.79 7.78 -6.26
CA ALA A 68 -27.47 8.37 -6.05
C ALA A 68 -27.54 9.52 -5.04
N PHE A 69 -28.50 10.42 -5.13
CA PHE A 69 -28.72 11.49 -4.15
C PHE A 69 -28.90 10.92 -2.73
N ARG A 70 -29.74 9.91 -2.56
CA ARG A 70 -30.02 9.29 -1.26
C ARG A 70 -28.79 8.62 -0.67
N VAL A 71 -28.09 7.82 -1.48
CA VAL A 71 -26.89 7.11 -1.03
C VAL A 71 -25.79 8.10 -0.61
N ILE A 72 -25.53 9.11 -1.41
CA ILE A 72 -24.49 10.11 -1.08
C ILE A 72 -24.86 10.87 0.19
N ALA A 73 -26.09 11.38 0.32
CA ALA A 73 -26.52 12.14 1.49
C ALA A 73 -26.51 11.32 2.78
N ASP A 74 -26.90 10.06 2.72
CA ASP A 74 -26.88 9.15 3.87
C ASP A 74 -25.45 8.79 4.28
N HIS A 75 -24.63 8.49 3.29
CA HIS A 75 -23.26 8.05 3.52
C HIS A 75 -22.34 9.15 4.03
N ILE A 76 -22.46 10.40 3.52
CA ILE A 76 -21.63 11.51 4.02
C ILE A 76 -21.91 11.81 5.49
N ARG A 77 -23.15 11.72 5.94
CA ARG A 77 -23.50 11.88 7.36
C ARG A 77 -22.81 10.82 8.20
N THR A 78 -22.99 9.53 7.83
CA THR A 78 -22.34 8.42 8.52
C THR A 78 -20.82 8.56 8.58
N LEU A 79 -20.19 8.91 7.46
CA LEU A 79 -18.74 9.11 7.38
C LEU A 79 -18.28 10.24 8.28
N THR A 80 -18.98 11.39 8.23
CA THR A 80 -18.59 12.57 9.01
C THR A 80 -18.63 12.29 10.52
N PHE A 81 -19.70 11.67 11.02
CA PHE A 81 -19.81 11.34 12.44
C PHE A 81 -18.78 10.30 12.88
N ALA A 82 -18.67 9.20 12.14
CA ALA A 82 -17.76 8.12 12.51
C ALA A 82 -16.28 8.55 12.46
N ILE A 83 -15.91 9.40 11.51
CA ILE A 83 -14.53 9.94 11.43
C ILE A 83 -14.30 10.97 12.53
N ALA A 84 -15.27 11.82 12.86
CA ALA A 84 -15.19 12.73 14.00
C ALA A 84 -15.04 11.98 15.33
N ASP A 85 -15.60 10.77 15.45
CA ASP A 85 -15.42 9.86 16.59
C ASP A 85 -14.10 9.07 16.53
N GLY A 86 -13.18 9.39 15.60
CA GLY A 86 -11.83 8.82 15.50
C GLY A 86 -11.72 7.52 14.69
N ILE A 87 -12.76 7.08 13.97
CA ILE A 87 -12.70 5.90 13.11
C ILE A 87 -12.22 6.33 11.71
N VAL A 88 -11.01 5.93 11.32
CA VAL A 88 -10.43 6.25 10.00
C VAL A 88 -10.70 5.10 9.02
N PRO A 89 -11.04 5.38 7.74
CA PRO A 89 -11.15 4.37 6.70
C PRO A 89 -9.87 3.53 6.58
N SER A 90 -10.00 2.20 6.61
CA SER A 90 -8.86 1.26 6.59
C SER A 90 -9.21 -0.05 5.87
N ASN A 91 -8.28 -1.01 5.84
CA ASN A 91 -8.52 -2.34 5.25
C ASN A 91 -9.17 -3.33 6.22
N GLU A 92 -9.25 -3.01 7.51
CA GLU A 92 -9.67 -3.95 8.55
C GLU A 92 -10.66 -3.32 9.53
N GLY A 93 -11.40 -4.15 10.23
CA GLY A 93 -12.28 -3.78 11.34
C GLY A 93 -13.32 -2.71 10.97
N ARG A 94 -13.56 -1.77 11.89
CA ARG A 94 -14.55 -0.69 11.71
C ARG A 94 -14.18 0.26 10.56
N GLY A 95 -12.88 0.50 10.33
CA GLY A 95 -12.40 1.35 9.25
C GLY A 95 -12.67 0.78 7.86
N TYR A 96 -12.68 -0.55 7.70
CA TYR A 96 -13.09 -1.20 6.45
C TYR A 96 -14.54 -0.90 6.09
N VAL A 97 -15.43 -0.89 7.07
CA VAL A 97 -16.83 -0.52 6.84
C VAL A 97 -16.95 0.91 6.33
N LEU A 98 -16.22 1.85 6.93
CA LEU A 98 -16.23 3.25 6.48
C LEU A 98 -15.64 3.40 5.07
N ARG A 99 -14.54 2.73 4.77
CA ARG A 99 -13.96 2.71 3.42
C ARG A 99 -14.96 2.22 2.37
N ARG A 100 -15.69 1.15 2.68
CA ARG A 100 -16.71 0.57 1.82
C ARG A 100 -17.86 1.56 1.56
N ILE A 101 -18.36 2.23 2.61
CA ILE A 101 -19.39 3.26 2.52
C ILE A 101 -18.92 4.43 1.64
N LEU A 102 -17.70 4.91 1.85
CA LEU A 102 -17.10 6.00 1.08
C LEU A 102 -16.97 5.65 -0.40
N ARG A 103 -16.39 4.51 -0.74
CA ARG A 103 -16.21 4.07 -2.13
C ARG A 103 -17.54 3.88 -2.85
N ARG A 104 -18.55 3.40 -2.12
CA ARG A 104 -19.91 3.32 -2.64
C ARG A 104 -20.48 4.69 -2.98
N ALA A 105 -20.32 5.69 -2.10
CA ALA A 105 -20.75 7.06 -2.38
C ALA A 105 -20.04 7.67 -3.59
N VAL A 106 -18.72 7.46 -3.71
CA VAL A 106 -17.92 7.94 -4.86
C VAL A 106 -18.41 7.30 -6.18
N ARG A 107 -18.70 6.01 -6.19
CA ARG A 107 -19.27 5.32 -7.37
C ARG A 107 -20.61 5.93 -7.77
N TYR A 108 -21.51 6.20 -6.81
CA TYR A 108 -22.77 6.87 -7.10
C TYR A 108 -22.59 8.32 -7.56
N GLY A 109 -21.51 8.97 -7.14
CA GLY A 109 -21.10 10.28 -7.64
C GLY A 109 -20.86 10.30 -9.15
N ARG A 110 -20.33 9.18 -9.73
CA ARG A 110 -20.18 9.06 -11.19
C ARG A 110 -21.50 9.20 -11.94
N LEU A 111 -22.59 8.67 -11.38
CA LEU A 111 -23.94 8.82 -11.97
C LEU A 111 -24.44 10.27 -11.96
N LEU A 112 -23.95 11.07 -11.02
CA LEU A 112 -24.25 12.51 -10.96
C LEU A 112 -23.27 13.36 -11.78
N GLY A 113 -22.24 12.76 -12.40
CA GLY A 113 -21.24 13.47 -13.21
C GLY A 113 -20.01 13.96 -12.45
N PHE A 114 -19.77 13.50 -11.23
CA PHE A 114 -18.58 13.87 -10.46
C PHE A 114 -17.38 12.98 -10.84
N TYR A 115 -16.40 13.56 -11.53
CA TYR A 115 -15.15 12.90 -11.91
C TYR A 115 -13.94 13.32 -11.05
N GLN A 116 -14.12 14.37 -10.26
CA GLN A 116 -13.14 14.87 -9.28
C GLN A 116 -13.64 14.62 -7.86
N PRO A 117 -12.77 14.70 -6.84
CA PRO A 117 -13.20 14.63 -5.44
C PRO A 117 -14.28 15.67 -5.13
N PHE A 118 -15.38 15.23 -4.55
CA PHE A 118 -16.54 16.10 -4.26
C PHE A 118 -17.16 15.83 -2.87
N LEU A 119 -17.03 14.56 -2.40
CA LEU A 119 -17.71 14.10 -1.21
C LEU A 119 -17.25 14.85 0.05
N HIS A 120 -15.93 15.12 0.14
CA HIS A 120 -15.33 15.87 1.24
C HIS A 120 -15.91 17.27 1.42
N GLU A 121 -16.38 17.90 0.35
CA GLU A 121 -16.94 19.24 0.40
C GLU A 121 -18.35 19.28 1.04
N LEU A 122 -19.05 18.11 1.06
CA LEU A 122 -20.34 17.97 1.74
C LEU A 122 -20.22 17.90 3.28
N VAL A 123 -19.00 17.73 3.81
CA VAL A 123 -18.76 17.74 5.26
C VAL A 123 -19.20 19.07 5.88
N ALA A 124 -18.95 20.19 5.19
CA ALA A 124 -19.42 21.50 5.63
C ALA A 124 -20.93 21.57 5.76
N THR A 125 -21.68 20.90 4.86
CA THR A 125 -23.15 20.82 4.95
C THR A 125 -23.58 20.02 6.19
N VAL A 126 -22.84 18.96 6.58
CA VAL A 126 -23.10 18.22 7.81
C VAL A 126 -22.87 19.10 9.04
N GLY A 127 -21.75 19.85 9.07
CA GLY A 127 -21.47 20.83 10.14
C GLY A 127 -22.58 21.89 10.28
N GLN A 128 -23.03 22.48 9.19
CA GLN A 128 -24.10 23.48 9.18
C GLN A 128 -25.45 22.93 9.66
N THR A 129 -25.77 21.69 9.32
CA THR A 129 -27.10 21.11 9.64
C THR A 129 -27.15 20.46 11.01
N MET A 130 -26.05 19.92 11.51
CA MET A 130 -26.02 19.09 12.73
C MET A 130 -25.03 19.61 13.79
N GLY A 131 -24.11 20.50 13.42
CA GLY A 131 -23.04 20.97 14.32
C GLY A 131 -23.53 21.74 15.55
N SER A 132 -24.69 22.40 15.46
CA SER A 132 -25.31 23.09 16.61
C SER A 132 -25.66 22.13 17.76
N VAL A 133 -25.97 20.88 17.44
CA VAL A 133 -26.30 19.81 18.43
C VAL A 133 -25.07 18.94 18.70
N PHE A 134 -24.30 18.64 17.65
CA PHE A 134 -23.14 17.76 17.71
C PHE A 134 -21.86 18.57 17.41
N SER A 135 -21.42 19.35 18.36
CA SER A 135 -20.30 20.28 18.20
C SER A 135 -18.97 19.63 17.76
N ALA A 136 -18.77 18.33 17.99
CA ALA A 136 -17.60 17.58 17.52
C ALA A 136 -17.53 17.54 15.98
N VAL A 137 -18.68 17.41 15.31
CA VAL A 137 -18.77 17.38 13.83
C VAL A 137 -18.33 18.71 13.20
N ASP A 138 -18.71 19.82 13.83
CA ASP A 138 -18.32 21.15 13.37
C ASP A 138 -16.82 21.42 13.64
N ARG A 139 -16.37 21.19 14.87
CA ARG A 139 -14.96 21.40 15.27
C ARG A 139 -13.96 20.58 14.47
N GLN A 140 -14.32 19.35 14.11
CA GLN A 140 -13.45 18.44 13.37
C GLN A 140 -13.71 18.43 11.86
N GLY A 141 -14.59 19.29 11.35
CA GLY A 141 -15.02 19.29 9.95
C GLY A 141 -13.86 19.32 8.95
N GLU A 142 -12.85 20.14 9.21
CA GLU A 142 -11.65 20.23 8.35
C GLU A 142 -10.82 18.93 8.36
N HIS A 143 -10.64 18.32 9.54
CA HIS A 143 -9.95 17.04 9.68
C HIS A 143 -10.69 15.92 8.97
N VAL A 144 -12.00 15.82 9.17
CA VAL A 144 -12.88 14.86 8.49
C VAL A 144 -12.81 15.04 6.98
N GLY A 145 -12.90 16.28 6.50
CA GLY A 145 -12.80 16.61 5.08
C GLY A 145 -11.49 16.15 4.46
N ARG A 146 -10.35 16.34 5.14
CA ARG A 146 -9.03 15.87 4.66
C ARG A 146 -8.97 14.34 4.54
N ILE A 147 -9.51 13.61 5.51
CA ILE A 147 -9.54 12.13 5.48
C ILE A 147 -10.40 11.63 4.32
N ILE A 148 -11.62 12.16 4.17
CA ILE A 148 -12.54 11.78 3.09
C ILE A 148 -11.89 12.09 1.74
N ARG A 149 -11.31 13.28 1.57
CA ARG A 149 -10.65 13.69 0.33
C ARG A 149 -9.50 12.75 -0.04
N GLY A 150 -8.64 12.39 0.91
CA GLY A 150 -7.51 11.48 0.65
C GLY A 150 -7.94 10.09 0.16
N GLU A 151 -8.97 9.50 0.80
CA GLU A 151 -9.51 8.21 0.37
C GLU A 151 -10.25 8.32 -0.98
N GLU A 152 -10.96 9.42 -1.21
CA GLU A 152 -11.65 9.72 -2.47
C GLU A 152 -10.66 9.87 -3.63
N GLU A 153 -9.59 10.67 -3.48
CA GLU A 153 -8.52 10.84 -4.45
C GLU A 153 -7.81 9.51 -4.76
N SER A 154 -7.59 8.69 -3.74
CA SER A 154 -6.98 7.36 -3.91
C SER A 154 -7.86 6.44 -4.75
N PHE A 155 -9.17 6.42 -4.49
CA PHE A 155 -10.11 5.55 -5.21
C PHE A 155 -10.38 6.06 -6.64
N ILE A 156 -10.45 7.37 -6.84
CA ILE A 156 -10.66 7.98 -8.17
C ILE A 156 -9.56 7.57 -9.17
N LYS A 157 -8.32 7.38 -8.72
CA LYS A 157 -7.21 6.93 -9.59
C LYS A 157 -7.44 5.55 -10.22
N THR A 158 -8.25 4.71 -9.60
CA THR A 158 -8.43 3.31 -10.00
C THR A 158 -9.87 3.00 -10.45
N ILE A 159 -10.86 3.81 -10.04
CA ILE A 159 -12.29 3.50 -10.28
C ILE A 159 -12.62 3.34 -11.76
N ASP A 160 -12.15 4.24 -12.62
CA ASP A 160 -12.53 4.22 -14.03
C ASP A 160 -11.98 2.95 -14.72
N ARG A 161 -10.70 2.59 -14.45
CA ARG A 161 -10.12 1.33 -14.95
C ARG A 161 -10.79 0.08 -14.37
N GLY A 162 -11.23 0.16 -13.11
CA GLY A 162 -11.96 -0.93 -12.47
C GLY A 162 -13.36 -1.10 -13.07
N LEU A 163 -14.03 -0.02 -13.42
CA LEU A 163 -15.31 -0.05 -14.14
C LEU A 163 -15.15 -0.65 -15.55
N ASP A 164 -14.11 -0.24 -16.29
CA ASP A 164 -13.80 -0.80 -17.61
C ASP A 164 -13.54 -2.32 -17.52
N LEU A 165 -12.71 -2.75 -16.56
CA LEU A 165 -12.47 -4.17 -16.32
C LEU A 165 -13.76 -4.93 -15.96
N PHE A 166 -14.61 -4.33 -15.14
CA PHE A 166 -15.90 -4.94 -14.77
C PHE A 166 -16.79 -5.15 -16.00
N GLU A 167 -16.89 -4.17 -16.90
CA GLU A 167 -17.66 -4.32 -18.14
C GLU A 167 -17.06 -5.40 -19.07
N ASP A 168 -15.72 -5.48 -19.17
CA ASP A 168 -15.04 -6.55 -19.92
C ASP A 168 -15.36 -7.95 -19.34
N VAL A 169 -15.34 -8.08 -18.01
CA VAL A 169 -15.70 -9.33 -17.32
C VAL A 169 -17.16 -9.68 -17.57
N VAL A 170 -18.07 -8.72 -17.46
CA VAL A 170 -19.51 -8.92 -17.73
C VAL A 170 -19.72 -9.39 -19.18
N ALA A 171 -19.07 -8.76 -20.15
CA ALA A 171 -19.13 -9.17 -21.55
C ALA A 171 -18.60 -10.60 -21.76
N GLY A 172 -17.50 -10.95 -21.08
CA GLY A 172 -16.92 -12.29 -21.13
C GLY A 172 -17.84 -13.37 -20.55
N VAL A 173 -18.46 -13.09 -19.39
CA VAL A 173 -19.43 -13.97 -18.73
C VAL A 173 -20.67 -14.17 -19.62
N ALA A 174 -21.19 -13.09 -20.18
CA ALA A 174 -22.34 -13.14 -21.11
C ALA A 174 -22.00 -13.93 -22.38
N GLY A 175 -20.79 -13.75 -22.95
CA GLY A 175 -20.32 -14.49 -24.13
C GLY A 175 -20.21 -16.01 -23.93
N ARG A 176 -19.99 -16.46 -22.67
CA ARG A 176 -19.96 -17.87 -22.27
C ARG A 176 -21.34 -18.41 -21.85
N GLY A 177 -22.36 -17.57 -21.81
CA GLY A 177 -23.70 -17.94 -21.33
C GLY A 177 -23.77 -18.19 -19.82
N GLU A 178 -22.76 -17.74 -19.07
CA GLU A 178 -22.67 -17.84 -17.63
C GLU A 178 -23.45 -16.72 -16.94
N LYS A 179 -23.82 -16.93 -15.67
CA LYS A 179 -24.56 -15.94 -14.86
C LYS A 179 -23.82 -15.53 -13.60
N THR A 180 -22.56 -15.98 -13.45
CA THR A 180 -21.76 -15.73 -12.23
C THR A 180 -20.40 -15.22 -12.64
N ILE A 181 -19.97 -14.10 -12.03
CA ILE A 181 -18.63 -13.55 -12.20
C ILE A 181 -17.65 -14.41 -11.39
N PRO A 182 -16.55 -14.91 -12.00
CA PRO A 182 -15.57 -15.74 -11.30
C PRO A 182 -14.90 -15.04 -10.13
N GLY A 183 -14.63 -15.78 -9.04
CA GLY A 183 -13.96 -15.25 -7.84
C GLY A 183 -12.59 -14.61 -8.12
N ALA A 184 -11.85 -15.09 -9.13
CA ALA A 184 -10.56 -14.51 -9.54
C ALA A 184 -10.69 -13.10 -10.11
N ASP A 185 -11.74 -12.84 -10.90
CA ASP A 185 -12.00 -11.50 -11.45
C ASP A 185 -12.47 -10.55 -10.36
N VAL A 186 -13.30 -11.04 -9.42
CA VAL A 186 -13.72 -10.29 -8.23
C VAL A 186 -12.52 -9.93 -7.35
N PHE A 187 -11.61 -10.88 -7.14
CA PHE A 187 -10.39 -10.66 -6.36
C PHE A 187 -9.49 -9.63 -7.05
N LYS A 188 -9.34 -9.65 -8.36
CA LYS A 188 -8.59 -8.66 -9.12
C LYS A 188 -9.19 -7.26 -9.00
N LEU A 189 -10.52 -7.13 -9.06
CA LEU A 189 -11.22 -5.87 -8.81
C LEU A 189 -10.96 -5.34 -7.39
N TYR A 190 -10.94 -6.22 -6.40
CA TYR A 190 -10.67 -5.88 -5.01
C TYR A 190 -9.22 -5.46 -4.78
N ASP A 191 -8.26 -6.33 -5.13
CA ASP A 191 -6.85 -6.19 -4.79
C ASP A 191 -6.16 -5.06 -5.59
N THR A 192 -6.44 -4.99 -6.90
CA THR A 192 -5.76 -4.05 -7.81
C THR A 192 -6.49 -2.71 -7.94
N TYR A 193 -7.81 -2.73 -7.99
CA TYR A 193 -8.63 -1.54 -8.25
C TYR A 193 -9.37 -1.02 -7.03
N GLY A 194 -9.32 -1.76 -5.92
CA GLY A 194 -9.92 -1.34 -4.66
C GLY A 194 -11.45 -1.38 -4.63
N PHE A 195 -12.08 -2.24 -5.45
CA PHE A 195 -13.52 -2.45 -5.41
C PHE A 195 -13.88 -3.39 -4.26
N PRO A 196 -14.59 -2.93 -3.23
CA PRO A 196 -15.09 -3.82 -2.19
C PRO A 196 -16.02 -4.90 -2.78
N LEU A 197 -16.01 -6.09 -2.18
CA LEU A 197 -16.83 -7.22 -2.66
C LEU A 197 -18.31 -6.83 -2.83
N ASP A 198 -18.89 -6.17 -1.83
CA ASP A 198 -20.30 -5.74 -1.86
C ASP A 198 -20.61 -4.72 -2.98
N LEU A 199 -19.61 -3.91 -3.39
CA LEU A 199 -19.74 -3.02 -4.53
C LEU A 199 -19.77 -3.82 -5.84
N THR A 200 -18.89 -4.81 -5.98
CA THR A 200 -18.87 -5.71 -7.12
C THR A 200 -20.17 -6.55 -7.20
N GLU A 201 -20.66 -7.06 -6.07
CA GLU A 201 -21.94 -7.75 -5.98
C GLU A 201 -23.13 -6.87 -6.39
N LEU A 202 -23.13 -5.60 -5.93
CA LEU A 202 -24.17 -4.64 -6.33
C LEU A 202 -24.15 -4.41 -7.84
N MET A 203 -22.98 -4.18 -8.43
CA MET A 203 -22.81 -3.94 -9.85
C MET A 203 -23.19 -5.19 -10.69
N ALA A 204 -22.82 -6.39 -10.22
CA ALA A 204 -23.21 -7.65 -10.84
C ALA A 204 -24.74 -7.83 -10.83
N ARG A 205 -25.40 -7.56 -9.71
CA ARG A 205 -26.85 -7.60 -9.57
C ARG A 205 -27.56 -6.61 -10.49
N GLU A 206 -27.00 -5.40 -10.70
CA GLU A 206 -27.50 -4.41 -11.64
C GLU A 206 -27.48 -4.93 -13.11
N ARG A 207 -26.61 -5.91 -13.39
CA ARG A 207 -26.50 -6.60 -14.70
C ARG A 207 -27.22 -7.97 -14.75
N GLY A 208 -27.93 -8.36 -13.67
CA GLY A 208 -28.59 -9.66 -13.57
C GLY A 208 -27.63 -10.84 -13.36
N LEU A 209 -26.42 -10.57 -12.86
CA LEU A 209 -25.37 -11.55 -12.58
C LEU A 209 -25.19 -11.78 -11.09
N GLY A 210 -24.70 -12.96 -10.71
CA GLY A 210 -24.16 -13.29 -9.42
C GLY A 210 -22.64 -13.13 -9.36
N VAL A 211 -22.07 -13.35 -8.17
CA VAL A 211 -20.64 -13.31 -7.89
C VAL A 211 -20.23 -14.59 -7.18
N ASP A 212 -19.10 -15.19 -7.54
CA ASP A 212 -18.48 -16.30 -6.83
C ASP A 212 -17.74 -15.78 -5.58
N ALA A 213 -18.51 -15.56 -4.50
CA ALA A 213 -17.97 -15.08 -3.23
C ALA A 213 -17.05 -16.10 -2.57
N GLN A 214 -17.31 -17.42 -2.74
CA GLN A 214 -16.49 -18.47 -2.16
C GLN A 214 -15.10 -18.53 -2.81
N GLY A 215 -15.03 -18.44 -4.14
CA GLY A 215 -13.76 -18.34 -4.86
C GLY A 215 -12.97 -17.08 -4.50
N PHE A 216 -13.65 -15.95 -4.28
CA PHE A 216 -13.03 -14.73 -3.76
C PHE A 216 -12.45 -14.92 -2.36
N GLU A 217 -13.20 -15.50 -1.42
CA GLU A 217 -12.75 -15.74 -0.05
C GLU A 217 -11.52 -16.65 -0.01
N SER A 218 -11.49 -17.72 -0.81
CA SER A 218 -10.33 -18.61 -0.90
C SER A 218 -9.06 -17.87 -1.35
N LEU A 219 -9.15 -16.96 -2.34
CA LEU A 219 -8.02 -16.16 -2.80
C LEU A 219 -7.58 -15.12 -1.75
N MET A 220 -8.53 -14.58 -0.97
CA MET A 220 -8.23 -13.71 0.16
C MET A 220 -7.48 -14.45 1.28
N GLU A 221 -7.85 -15.68 1.57
CA GLU A 221 -7.15 -16.53 2.53
C GLU A 221 -5.73 -16.88 2.06
N GLU A 222 -5.56 -17.22 0.78
CA GLU A 222 -4.23 -17.43 0.19
C GLU A 222 -3.34 -16.18 0.28
N GLN A 223 -3.91 -15.00 0.02
CA GLN A 223 -3.17 -13.73 0.15
C GLN A 223 -2.76 -13.48 1.61
N ARG A 224 -3.67 -13.69 2.57
CA ARG A 224 -3.37 -13.58 3.99
C ARG A 224 -2.29 -14.56 4.43
N ALA A 225 -2.38 -15.81 3.99
CA ALA A 225 -1.39 -16.85 4.29
C ALA A 225 -0.01 -16.48 3.72
N ARG A 226 0.07 -15.96 2.49
CA ARG A 226 1.32 -15.46 1.88
C ARG A 226 1.90 -14.29 2.65
N SER A 227 1.07 -13.32 3.05
CA SER A 227 1.49 -12.17 3.85
C SER A 227 1.98 -12.60 5.24
N GLN A 228 1.29 -13.54 5.87
CA GLN A 228 1.70 -14.13 7.16
C GLN A 228 2.97 -14.98 7.03
N ALA A 229 3.12 -15.74 5.95
CA ALA A 229 4.33 -16.53 5.70
C ALA A 229 5.56 -15.64 5.44
N ALA A 230 5.37 -14.49 4.79
CA ALA A 230 6.42 -13.49 4.63
C ALA A 230 6.81 -12.82 5.96
N GLN A 231 5.87 -12.70 6.91
CA GLN A 231 6.14 -12.22 8.28
C GLN A 231 6.64 -13.34 9.22
N LYS A 232 6.26 -14.60 8.97
CA LYS A 232 6.57 -15.76 9.80
C LYS A 232 8.00 -16.27 9.66
N ARG A 233 8.96 -15.49 9.22
CA ARG A 233 10.36 -15.97 9.18
C ARG A 233 10.96 -16.18 10.57
N GLU A 234 10.27 -15.85 11.67
CA GLU A 234 10.75 -16.05 13.07
C GLU A 234 9.67 -16.24 14.15
N ILE A 235 8.48 -16.68 13.83
CA ILE A 235 7.61 -17.16 14.91
C ILE A 235 7.84 -18.67 15.05
N ILE A 236 8.83 -19.03 15.85
CA ILE A 236 8.97 -20.38 16.42
C ILE A 236 7.64 -20.67 17.13
N SER A 237 7.10 -21.85 16.90
CA SER A 237 5.86 -22.34 17.49
C SER A 237 5.93 -22.32 19.03
N VAL A 238 5.61 -21.18 19.63
CA VAL A 238 5.47 -20.98 21.08
C VAL A 238 4.32 -21.83 21.64
N ASP A 239 3.48 -22.41 20.78
CA ASP A 239 2.38 -23.29 21.15
C ASP A 239 2.80 -24.62 21.79
N THR A 240 4.10 -24.95 21.78
CA THR A 240 4.62 -26.19 22.35
C THR A 240 5.07 -26.07 23.81
N ILE A 241 5.23 -24.87 24.36
CA ILE A 241 5.86 -24.65 25.69
C ILE A 241 4.85 -24.67 26.86
N GLY A 242 3.60 -25.04 26.65
CA GLY A 242 2.61 -25.26 27.72
C GLY A 242 2.13 -23.99 28.44
N THR A 243 0.84 -23.93 28.74
CA THR A 243 0.14 -22.78 29.35
C THR A 243 0.31 -22.68 30.88
N ASP A 244 0.99 -23.62 31.53
CA ASP A 244 1.04 -23.75 33.00
C ASP A 244 2.30 -23.12 33.64
N LEU A 245 2.96 -22.17 32.96
CA LEU A 245 4.15 -21.53 33.48
C LEU A 245 3.79 -20.34 34.37
N PRO A 246 4.43 -20.17 35.53
CA PRO A 246 4.26 -18.97 36.35
C PRO A 246 4.79 -17.73 35.62
N ALA A 247 4.16 -16.59 35.86
CA ALA A 247 4.62 -15.32 35.31
C ALA A 247 6.05 -15.01 35.82
N THR A 248 6.93 -14.56 34.94
CA THR A 248 8.27 -14.08 35.27
C THR A 248 8.20 -12.67 35.82
N VAL A 249 8.86 -12.43 36.94
CA VAL A 249 9.01 -11.06 37.51
C VAL A 249 10.05 -10.30 36.69
N PHE A 250 9.63 -9.20 36.05
CA PHE A 250 10.55 -8.34 35.30
C PHE A 250 11.24 -7.32 36.25
N VAL A 251 12.56 -7.40 36.33
CA VAL A 251 13.39 -6.48 37.18
C VAL A 251 14.26 -5.54 36.33
N GLY A 252 14.12 -5.59 35.00
CA GLY A 252 14.99 -4.93 34.04
C GLY A 252 14.74 -3.43 33.83
N TYR A 253 13.87 -2.82 34.64
CA TYR A 253 13.82 -1.36 34.72
C TYR A 253 14.90 -0.81 35.64
N ASP A 254 15.28 -1.58 36.66
CA ASP A 254 16.21 -1.15 37.74
C ASP A 254 17.61 -1.73 37.59
N THR A 255 17.72 -2.95 37.00
CA THR A 255 19.02 -3.64 36.87
C THR A 255 19.15 -4.37 35.56
N LEU A 256 20.37 -4.47 35.03
CA LEU A 256 20.71 -5.25 33.85
C LEU A 256 21.26 -6.64 34.20
N GLU A 257 21.47 -6.91 35.47
CA GLU A 257 21.96 -8.21 35.95
C GLU A 257 21.12 -8.69 37.12
N THR A 258 20.85 -9.98 37.20
CA THR A 258 20.19 -10.58 38.37
C THR A 258 20.55 -12.07 38.51
N LEU A 259 20.39 -12.58 39.73
CA LEU A 259 20.36 -14.02 39.98
C LEU A 259 18.91 -14.50 39.82
N ALA A 260 18.69 -15.53 39.05
CA ALA A 260 17.38 -16.08 38.80
C ALA A 260 17.35 -17.60 39.05
N ARG A 261 16.18 -18.13 39.40
CA ARG A 261 15.97 -19.57 39.55
C ARG A 261 15.35 -20.14 38.28
N VAL A 262 15.95 -21.20 37.78
CA VAL A 262 15.44 -21.93 36.63
C VAL A 262 14.09 -22.58 36.98
N ILE A 263 13.05 -22.26 36.23
CA ILE A 263 11.73 -22.90 36.31
C ILE A 263 11.64 -24.07 35.33
N ARG A 264 12.07 -23.83 34.09
CA ARG A 264 12.01 -24.81 33.01
C ARG A 264 13.11 -24.59 31.98
N VAL A 265 13.62 -25.69 31.43
CA VAL A 265 14.51 -25.67 30.27
C VAL A 265 13.99 -26.69 29.29
N GLU A 266 13.81 -26.31 28.03
CA GLU A 266 13.45 -27.21 26.96
C GLU A 266 14.28 -26.86 25.72
N GLU A 267 15.01 -27.86 25.21
CA GLU A 267 15.87 -27.68 24.02
C GLU A 267 16.73 -26.41 24.12
N SER A 268 16.33 -25.35 23.37
CA SER A 268 17.01 -24.06 23.30
C SER A 268 16.27 -22.96 24.06
N TYR A 269 15.37 -23.26 24.99
CA TYR A 269 14.55 -22.26 25.71
C TYR A 269 14.70 -22.39 27.21
N LEU A 270 14.78 -21.25 27.87
CA LEU A 270 14.89 -21.13 29.33
C LEU A 270 13.74 -20.25 29.86
N VAL A 271 13.10 -20.70 30.93
CA VAL A 271 12.13 -19.96 31.75
C VAL A 271 12.65 -19.82 33.16
N VAL A 272 12.54 -18.62 33.74
CA VAL A 272 13.04 -18.29 35.06
C VAL A 272 11.97 -17.56 35.89
N ASP A 273 12.15 -17.54 37.22
CA ASP A 273 11.27 -16.85 38.16
C ASP A 273 11.32 -15.32 38.02
N GLN A 274 12.50 -14.75 37.81
CA GLN A 274 12.70 -13.32 37.56
C GLN A 274 13.76 -13.08 36.48
N SER A 275 13.63 -11.94 35.75
CA SER A 275 14.52 -11.64 34.63
C SER A 275 14.76 -10.15 34.47
N PRO A 276 16.01 -9.73 34.15
CA PRO A 276 16.31 -8.36 33.73
C PRO A 276 16.07 -8.14 32.24
N PHE A 277 15.78 -9.21 31.46
CA PHE A 277 15.58 -9.15 30.02
C PHE A 277 14.17 -8.66 29.69
N TYR A 278 14.06 -7.60 28.91
CA TYR A 278 12.80 -7.15 28.37
C TYR A 278 12.28 -8.17 27.33
N ALA A 279 11.11 -8.69 27.55
CA ALA A 279 10.47 -9.60 26.58
C ALA A 279 9.78 -8.78 25.49
N GLU A 280 9.90 -9.26 24.24
CA GLU A 280 9.32 -8.59 23.07
C GLU A 280 7.83 -8.30 23.27
N MET A 281 7.47 -7.03 23.32
CA MET A 281 6.07 -6.55 23.37
C MET A 281 5.99 -5.05 23.07
N GLY A 282 4.78 -4.58 22.69
CA GLY A 282 4.52 -3.15 22.45
C GLY A 282 5.31 -2.57 21.27
N GLY A 283 5.88 -3.42 20.40
CA GLY A 283 6.74 -3.02 19.29
C GLY A 283 8.22 -2.89 19.64
N GLN A 284 8.60 -2.99 20.91
CA GLN A 284 10.01 -3.07 21.30
C GLN A 284 10.51 -4.50 21.17
N MET A 285 11.67 -4.68 20.49
CA MET A 285 12.34 -5.97 20.36
C MET A 285 12.80 -6.49 21.72
N GLY A 286 12.78 -7.82 21.89
CA GLY A 286 13.28 -8.50 23.07
C GLY A 286 14.77 -8.30 23.25
N ASP A 287 15.24 -8.35 24.48
CA ASP A 287 16.67 -8.27 24.76
C ASP A 287 17.42 -9.55 24.43
N SER A 288 18.69 -9.36 24.15
CA SER A 288 19.73 -10.38 24.12
C SER A 288 20.76 -10.15 25.24
N GLY A 289 21.61 -11.13 25.46
CA GLY A 289 22.66 -11.05 26.48
C GLY A 289 23.19 -12.44 26.81
N GLU A 290 23.44 -12.69 28.08
CA GLU A 290 24.10 -13.90 28.54
C GLU A 290 23.41 -14.53 29.76
N LEU A 291 23.35 -15.83 29.76
CA LEU A 291 23.11 -16.67 30.90
C LEU A 291 24.48 -17.11 31.49
N LEU A 292 24.70 -16.98 32.77
CA LEU A 292 25.93 -17.36 33.46
C LEU A 292 25.72 -18.63 34.27
N ILE A 293 26.44 -19.71 33.93
CA ILE A 293 26.48 -20.95 34.65
C ILE A 293 27.85 -21.02 35.38
N GLY A 294 27.90 -20.57 36.65
CA GLY A 294 29.15 -20.19 37.26
C GLY A 294 29.79 -19.03 36.50
N ASP A 295 31.01 -19.23 35.98
CA ASP A 295 31.73 -18.21 35.20
C ASP A 295 31.59 -18.44 33.65
N VAL A 296 30.79 -19.40 33.22
CA VAL A 296 30.65 -19.75 31.81
C VAL A 296 29.45 -19.00 31.20
N PRO A 297 29.66 -18.11 30.25
CA PRO A 297 28.57 -17.42 29.55
C PRO A 297 27.94 -18.30 28.47
N VAL A 298 26.61 -18.34 28.42
CA VAL A 298 25.81 -18.94 27.35
C VAL A 298 24.96 -17.84 26.74
N PRO A 299 25.02 -17.60 25.42
CA PRO A 299 24.31 -16.51 24.79
C PRO A 299 22.80 -16.69 24.83
N ILE A 300 22.08 -15.61 25.16
CA ILE A 300 20.63 -15.46 25.01
C ILE A 300 20.41 -14.58 23.79
N GLU A 301 19.82 -15.16 22.72
CA GLU A 301 19.63 -14.46 21.45
C GLU A 301 18.44 -13.52 21.45
N ASN A 302 17.36 -13.88 22.13
CA ASN A 302 16.12 -13.11 22.21
C ASN A 302 15.28 -13.49 23.42
N THR A 303 14.40 -12.60 23.84
CA THR A 303 13.45 -12.85 24.93
C THR A 303 12.04 -12.49 24.47
N THR A 304 11.10 -13.44 24.63
CA THR A 304 9.69 -13.27 24.25
C THR A 304 8.78 -13.53 25.44
N LYS A 305 7.50 -13.10 25.36
CA LYS A 305 6.52 -13.29 26.41
C LYS A 305 5.38 -14.18 25.89
N VAL A 306 5.01 -15.17 26.69
CA VAL A 306 3.86 -16.06 26.38
C VAL A 306 2.60 -15.63 27.14
N ALA A 307 1.46 -16.17 26.70
CA ALA A 307 0.20 -16.06 27.44
C ALA A 307 0.39 -16.59 28.86
N GLY A 308 -0.03 -15.84 29.88
CA GLY A 308 0.24 -16.19 31.28
C GLY A 308 1.43 -15.43 31.89
N GLY A 309 2.21 -14.68 31.10
CA GLY A 309 3.21 -13.74 31.59
C GLY A 309 4.61 -14.31 31.81
N ALA A 310 4.87 -15.57 31.48
CA ALA A 310 6.20 -16.15 31.53
C ALA A 310 7.09 -15.59 30.40
N PHE A 311 8.38 -15.36 30.69
CA PHE A 311 9.38 -14.93 29.72
C PHE A 311 10.17 -16.14 29.24
N ILE A 312 10.27 -16.25 27.92
CA ILE A 312 11.01 -17.31 27.23
C ILE A 312 12.31 -16.71 26.71
N HIS A 313 13.44 -17.16 27.24
CA HIS A 313 14.76 -16.77 26.79
C HIS A 313 15.28 -17.79 25.80
N LYS A 314 15.51 -17.38 24.54
CA LYS A 314 16.06 -18.24 23.49
C LYS A 314 17.58 -18.33 23.67
N LEU A 315 18.08 -19.54 23.93
CA LEU A 315 19.50 -19.80 24.07
C LEU A 315 20.14 -20.02 22.68
N GLY A 316 21.32 -19.46 22.46
CA GLY A 316 22.11 -19.70 21.24
C GLY A 316 22.78 -21.05 21.22
N GLU A 317 22.98 -21.66 22.39
CA GLU A 317 23.59 -22.98 22.56
C GLU A 317 22.80 -23.82 23.59
N LEU A 318 22.89 -25.13 23.50
CA LEU A 318 22.25 -26.04 24.46
C LEU A 318 22.92 -25.94 25.84
N ALA A 319 22.14 -25.57 26.85
CA ALA A 319 22.60 -25.56 28.24
C ALA A 319 22.00 -26.74 29.03
N VAL A 320 22.85 -27.50 29.69
CA VAL A 320 22.40 -28.57 30.57
C VAL A 320 22.10 -27.99 31.95
N LEU A 321 20.86 -27.59 32.16
CA LEU A 321 20.35 -27.02 33.39
C LEU A 321 19.23 -27.87 33.97
N GLN A 322 19.08 -27.83 35.29
CA GLN A 322 17.97 -28.49 35.98
C GLN A 322 17.05 -27.45 36.61
N PRO A 323 15.72 -27.64 36.63
CA PRO A 323 14.80 -26.81 37.39
C PRO A 323 15.25 -26.65 38.86
N GLY A 324 15.10 -25.44 39.40
CA GLY A 324 15.49 -25.08 40.77
C GLY A 324 16.91 -24.58 40.91
N VAL A 325 17.78 -24.72 39.92
CA VAL A 325 19.16 -24.19 39.97
C VAL A 325 19.14 -22.68 39.88
N GLN A 326 20.04 -22.03 40.62
CA GLN A 326 20.25 -20.61 40.55
C GLN A 326 21.33 -20.29 39.51
N ILE A 327 21.03 -19.30 38.65
CA ILE A 327 21.86 -18.84 37.53
C ILE A 327 22.00 -17.35 37.55
N GLY A 328 23.05 -16.82 36.92
CA GLY A 328 23.18 -15.40 36.65
C GLY A 328 22.55 -15.07 35.24
N LEU A 329 21.93 -13.93 35.19
CA LEU A 329 21.42 -13.35 33.94
C LEU A 329 22.01 -11.96 33.74
N ARG A 330 22.53 -11.67 32.54
CA ARG A 330 23.13 -10.37 32.19
C ARG A 330 22.67 -9.92 30.79
N VAL A 331 22.01 -8.77 30.76
CA VAL A 331 21.53 -8.15 29.51
C VAL A 331 22.70 -7.49 28.76
N ASP A 332 22.70 -7.54 27.44
CA ASP A 332 23.58 -6.71 26.61
C ASP A 332 23.22 -5.24 26.81
N ALA A 333 24.03 -4.57 27.63
CA ALA A 333 23.81 -3.16 28.03
C ALA A 333 23.83 -2.21 26.83
N THR A 334 24.74 -2.41 25.87
CA THR A 334 24.87 -1.55 24.69
C THR A 334 23.64 -1.68 23.80
N ARG A 335 23.19 -2.90 23.56
CA ARG A 335 21.99 -3.14 22.77
C ARG A 335 20.72 -2.59 23.44
N ARG A 336 20.58 -2.79 24.77
CA ARG A 336 19.48 -2.23 25.58
C ARG A 336 19.44 -0.72 25.52
N GLU A 337 20.58 -0.06 25.67
CA GLU A 337 20.69 1.40 25.60
C GLU A 337 20.23 1.93 24.23
N ARG A 338 20.71 1.36 23.14
CA ARG A 338 20.29 1.71 21.79
C ARG A 338 18.78 1.54 21.58
N ILE A 339 18.19 0.45 22.08
CA ILE A 339 16.75 0.23 22.03
C ILE A 339 16.00 1.29 22.85
N SER A 340 16.46 1.61 24.05
CA SER A 340 15.84 2.62 24.93
C SER A 340 15.91 4.03 24.31
N ILE A 341 17.01 4.36 23.63
CA ILE A 341 17.17 5.58 22.83
C ILE A 341 16.12 5.63 21.72
N HIS A 342 16.01 4.57 20.89
CA HIS A 342 15.03 4.51 19.82
C HIS A 342 13.58 4.50 20.33
N HIS A 343 13.31 3.88 21.51
CA HIS A 343 11.97 3.89 22.07
C HIS A 343 11.56 5.29 22.52
N SER A 344 12.44 5.98 23.24
CA SER A 344 12.20 7.38 23.63
C SER A 344 12.10 8.30 22.40
N ALA A 345 12.93 8.08 21.37
CA ALA A 345 12.83 8.80 20.10
C ALA A 345 11.50 8.54 19.38
N THR A 346 10.89 7.35 19.56
CA THR A 346 9.56 7.04 19.00
C THR A 346 8.47 7.93 19.62
N HIS A 347 8.47 8.13 20.93
CA HIS A 347 7.55 9.03 21.61
C HIS A 347 7.75 10.49 21.19
N LEU A 348 9.01 10.93 21.09
CA LEU A 348 9.33 12.26 20.60
C LEU A 348 8.87 12.48 19.16
N LEU A 349 9.08 11.50 18.27
CA LEU A 349 8.59 11.53 16.91
C LEU A 349 7.06 11.60 16.85
N HIS A 350 6.37 10.79 17.65
CA HIS A 350 4.92 10.80 17.72
C HIS A 350 4.37 12.17 18.13
N TRP A 351 4.95 12.76 19.17
CA TRP A 351 4.61 14.12 19.57
C TRP A 351 4.85 15.13 18.44
N ALA A 352 6.02 15.13 17.79
CA ALA A 352 6.35 16.05 16.72
C ALA A 352 5.40 15.89 15.50
N LEU A 353 5.03 14.65 15.16
CA LEU A 353 4.02 14.37 14.12
C LEU A 353 2.67 15.01 14.47
N ARG A 354 2.22 14.89 15.73
CA ARG A 354 0.96 15.50 16.17
C ARG A 354 1.00 17.02 16.15
N GLN A 355 2.14 17.64 16.45
CA GLN A 355 2.30 19.10 16.36
C GLN A 355 2.18 19.60 14.91
N VAL A 356 2.78 18.90 13.96
CA VAL A 356 2.83 19.34 12.55
C VAL A 356 1.59 18.92 11.76
N LEU A 357 1.07 17.72 12.01
CA LEU A 357 -0.01 17.12 11.22
C LEU A 357 -1.38 17.18 11.90
N GLY A 358 -1.39 17.53 13.20
CA GLY A 358 -2.60 17.64 14.01
C GLY A 358 -2.87 16.41 14.88
N GLU A 359 -3.81 16.59 15.82
CA GLU A 359 -4.15 15.59 16.86
C GLU A 359 -4.72 14.26 16.31
N GLY A 360 -5.16 14.23 15.07
CA GLY A 360 -5.66 13.03 14.40
C GLY A 360 -4.59 11.97 14.06
N VAL A 361 -3.31 12.29 14.27
CA VAL A 361 -2.22 11.31 14.15
C VAL A 361 -2.33 10.29 15.28
N ALA A 362 -2.55 9.03 14.90
CA ALA A 362 -2.64 7.91 15.84
C ALA A 362 -1.70 6.79 15.39
N GLN A 363 -1.03 6.16 16.35
CA GLN A 363 -0.18 5.00 16.10
C GLN A 363 -0.99 3.83 15.51
N LYS A 364 -0.48 3.22 14.44
CA LYS A 364 -1.02 2.02 13.79
C LYS A 364 -0.11 0.81 13.93
N GLY A 365 1.16 1.05 14.19
CA GLY A 365 2.18 0.05 14.45
C GLY A 365 3.49 0.71 14.87
N SER A 366 4.35 -0.08 15.52
CA SER A 366 5.67 0.36 15.94
C SER A 366 6.64 -0.83 15.91
N LEU A 367 7.90 -0.57 15.59
CA LEU A 367 9.02 -1.47 15.79
C LEU A 367 10.19 -0.67 16.29
N VAL A 368 10.75 -1.08 17.42
CA VAL A 368 11.87 -0.41 18.07
C VAL A 368 13.01 -1.42 18.24
N GLY A 369 14.05 -1.24 17.46
CA GLY A 369 15.26 -2.07 17.45
C GLY A 369 16.50 -1.30 17.87
N PRO A 370 17.68 -1.97 17.95
CA PRO A 370 18.94 -1.31 18.29
C PRO A 370 19.51 -0.48 17.13
N ASP A 371 19.09 -0.74 15.90
CA ASP A 371 19.56 -0.14 14.66
C ASP A 371 18.66 0.99 14.14
N ARG A 372 17.37 0.93 14.43
CA ARG A 372 16.38 1.94 14.03
C ARG A 372 15.07 1.80 14.76
N LEU A 373 14.25 2.84 14.66
CA LEU A 373 12.83 2.80 14.98
C LEU A 373 11.99 2.85 13.70
N ARG A 374 10.80 2.26 13.75
CA ARG A 374 9.77 2.33 12.72
C ARG A 374 8.45 2.71 13.38
N PHE A 375 7.79 3.72 12.86
CA PHE A 375 6.53 4.22 13.37
C PHE A 375 5.50 4.31 12.24
N ASP A 376 4.43 3.54 12.35
CA ASP A 376 3.31 3.52 11.43
C ASP A 376 2.16 4.35 12.03
N PHE A 377 1.65 5.31 11.29
CA PHE A 377 0.66 6.26 11.81
C PHE A 377 -0.42 6.61 10.79
N SER A 378 -1.58 7.06 11.29
CA SER A 378 -2.69 7.51 10.46
C SER A 378 -2.39 8.86 9.81
N HIS A 379 -2.29 8.88 8.47
CA HIS A 379 -2.23 10.11 7.68
C HIS A 379 -2.63 9.82 6.22
N PRO A 380 -3.48 10.65 5.59
CA PRO A 380 -4.09 10.34 4.30
C PRO A 380 -3.16 10.52 3.09
N SER A 381 -2.12 11.36 3.20
CA SER A 381 -1.23 11.74 2.10
C SER A 381 0.24 11.60 2.45
N PRO A 382 1.17 11.52 1.47
CA PRO A 382 2.61 11.66 1.71
C PRO A 382 2.92 12.96 2.43
N LEU A 383 3.92 12.94 3.32
CA LEU A 383 4.39 14.15 3.96
C LEU A 383 5.18 15.01 2.96
N SER A 384 4.98 16.32 3.02
CA SER A 384 5.79 17.25 2.23
C SER A 384 7.21 17.38 2.83
N GLY A 385 8.16 17.82 2.02
CA GLY A 385 9.50 18.12 2.50
C GLY A 385 9.52 19.16 3.64
N GLU A 386 8.61 20.14 3.59
CA GLU A 386 8.45 21.17 4.64
C GLU A 386 7.93 20.55 5.94
N GLN A 387 6.96 19.63 5.86
CA GLN A 387 6.44 18.92 7.03
C GLN A 387 7.51 18.04 7.67
N LEU A 388 8.27 17.29 6.87
CA LEU A 388 9.40 16.47 7.37
C LEU A 388 10.48 17.32 8.02
N ALA A 389 10.82 18.47 7.43
CA ALA A 389 11.77 19.42 8.00
C ALA A 389 11.27 20.02 9.34
N ALA A 390 9.98 20.35 9.42
CA ALA A 390 9.38 20.87 10.65
C ALA A 390 9.37 19.82 11.78
N ILE A 391 9.00 18.56 11.47
CA ILE A 391 9.06 17.43 12.41
C ILE A 391 10.49 17.25 12.93
N GLN A 392 11.46 17.22 12.00
CA GLN A 392 12.87 17.07 12.34
C GLN A 392 13.39 18.23 13.22
N ALA A 393 12.97 19.45 12.95
CA ALA A 393 13.35 20.63 13.72
C ALA A 393 12.82 20.57 15.16
N LEU A 394 11.55 20.19 15.34
CA LEU A 394 10.95 20.00 16.68
C LEU A 394 11.66 18.92 17.48
N MET A 395 12.03 17.81 16.86
CA MET A 395 12.77 16.75 17.54
C MET A 395 14.16 17.24 18.00
N VAL A 396 14.88 17.95 17.12
CA VAL A 396 16.21 18.54 17.45
C VAL A 396 16.10 19.56 18.59
N GLU A 397 15.07 20.41 18.57
CA GLU A 397 14.81 21.37 19.65
C GLU A 397 14.66 20.68 20.99
N LYS A 398 13.84 19.63 21.08
CA LYS A 398 13.58 18.89 22.33
C LYS A 398 14.78 18.08 22.80
N VAL A 399 15.58 17.52 21.88
CA VAL A 399 16.85 16.89 22.24
C VAL A 399 17.81 17.91 22.87
N ALA A 400 17.91 19.11 22.29
CA ALA A 400 18.76 20.18 22.80
C ALA A 400 18.28 20.74 24.14
N ALA A 401 16.96 20.75 24.41
CA ALA A 401 16.38 21.20 25.67
C ALA A 401 16.70 20.27 26.86
N ASN A 402 17.05 19.01 26.58
CA ASN A 402 17.33 17.99 27.61
C ASN A 402 16.17 17.83 28.63
N ASP A 403 14.94 17.72 28.09
CA ASP A 403 13.76 17.54 28.92
C ASP A 403 13.81 16.17 29.66
N PRO A 404 13.38 16.08 30.91
CA PRO A 404 13.38 14.82 31.66
C PRO A 404 12.36 13.84 31.08
N ILE A 405 12.71 12.56 31.07
CA ILE A 405 11.83 11.46 30.78
C ILE A 405 11.57 10.67 32.04
N VAL A 406 10.35 10.79 32.56
CA VAL A 406 9.96 10.22 33.84
C VAL A 406 8.94 9.12 33.61
N THR A 407 9.06 8.03 34.34
CA THR A 407 8.13 6.91 34.27
C THR A 407 7.52 6.64 35.64
N GLN A 408 6.21 6.46 35.70
CA GLN A 408 5.48 6.20 36.95
C GLN A 408 4.48 5.06 36.73
N GLU A 409 4.42 4.13 37.69
CA GLU A 409 3.35 3.15 37.75
C GLU A 409 2.15 3.76 38.45
N ARG A 410 0.97 3.61 37.82
CA ARG A 410 -0.29 4.16 38.33
C ARG A 410 -1.43 3.15 38.16
N PRO A 411 -2.43 3.11 39.07
CA PRO A 411 -3.65 2.36 38.83
C PRO A 411 -4.33 2.80 37.54
N TYR A 412 -4.76 1.84 36.70
CA TYR A 412 -5.39 2.17 35.40
C TYR A 412 -6.65 3.03 35.55
N GLU A 413 -7.46 2.78 36.58
CA GLU A 413 -8.68 3.54 36.83
C GLU A 413 -8.41 5.05 37.10
N GLU A 414 -7.21 5.42 37.58
CA GLU A 414 -6.84 6.83 37.80
C GLU A 414 -6.49 7.57 36.50
N VAL A 415 -6.02 6.83 35.48
CA VAL A 415 -5.57 7.40 34.20
C VAL A 415 -6.55 7.16 33.06
N LYS A 416 -7.51 6.28 33.27
CA LYS A 416 -8.54 5.94 32.32
C LYS A 416 -9.41 7.16 31.99
N GLY A 417 -9.43 7.55 30.70
CA GLY A 417 -10.23 8.70 30.26
C GLY A 417 -9.57 10.07 30.52
N ASP A 418 -8.34 10.13 31.05
CA ASP A 418 -7.55 11.36 31.10
C ASP A 418 -7.13 11.75 29.67
N PRO A 419 -7.65 12.87 29.11
CA PRO A 419 -7.35 13.29 27.76
C PRO A 419 -5.89 13.75 27.57
N SER A 420 -5.15 14.01 28.64
CA SER A 420 -3.73 14.39 28.58
C SER A 420 -2.81 13.19 28.37
N ILE A 421 -3.29 11.95 28.60
CA ILE A 421 -2.53 10.71 28.50
C ILE A 421 -2.99 9.93 27.27
N LEU A 422 -2.08 9.72 26.31
CA LEU A 422 -2.38 8.94 25.11
C LEU A 422 -2.44 7.44 25.43
N GLN A 423 -3.53 6.80 25.02
CA GLN A 423 -3.84 5.40 25.29
C GLN A 423 -4.18 4.69 23.97
N PHE A 424 -3.31 3.76 23.52
CA PHE A 424 -3.44 3.15 22.19
C PHE A 424 -4.08 1.75 22.17
N PHE A 425 -4.12 1.06 23.32
CA PHE A 425 -4.49 -0.36 23.41
C PHE A 425 -5.50 -0.63 24.52
N SER A 426 -6.62 0.13 24.55
CA SER A 426 -7.62 0.14 25.63
C SER A 426 -8.08 -1.24 26.11
N ASP A 427 -8.06 -2.27 25.26
CA ASP A 427 -8.54 -3.60 25.59
C ASP A 427 -7.46 -4.54 26.16
N LYS A 428 -6.24 -4.03 26.42
CA LYS A 428 -5.07 -4.84 26.82
C LYS A 428 -4.38 -4.36 28.10
N TYR A 429 -4.90 -3.33 28.77
CA TYR A 429 -4.29 -2.79 29.97
C TYR A 429 -4.69 -3.62 31.21
N GLY A 430 -3.71 -3.87 32.09
CA GLY A 430 -3.94 -4.46 33.42
C GLY A 430 -4.42 -3.43 34.45
N ASP A 431 -4.53 -3.86 35.70
CA ASP A 431 -4.95 -2.99 36.82
C ASP A 431 -3.96 -1.86 37.10
N THR A 432 -2.67 -2.10 36.82
CA THR A 432 -1.59 -1.13 36.93
C THR A 432 -0.98 -0.89 35.56
N VAL A 433 -0.75 0.38 35.24
CA VAL A 433 -0.15 0.82 33.97
C VAL A 433 1.04 1.73 34.22
N ARG A 434 1.97 1.74 33.28
CA ARG A 434 3.15 2.59 33.32
C ARG A 434 2.92 3.81 32.43
N VAL A 435 2.98 5.00 33.02
CA VAL A 435 2.89 6.30 32.34
C VAL A 435 4.28 6.80 32.08
N VAL A 436 4.62 7.09 30.83
CA VAL A 436 5.87 7.72 30.41
C VAL A 436 5.58 9.17 30.09
N GLU A 437 6.23 10.08 30.83
CA GLU A 437 6.11 11.53 30.64
C GLU A 437 7.42 12.09 30.11
N MET A 438 7.35 12.89 29.05
CA MET A 438 8.49 13.54 28.42
C MET A 438 8.26 15.04 28.50
N GLY A 439 9.02 15.72 29.41
CA GLY A 439 8.75 17.11 29.74
C GLY A 439 7.28 17.31 30.16
N ASP A 440 6.67 18.39 29.71
CA ASP A 440 5.26 18.72 29.94
C ASP A 440 4.37 18.48 28.73
N TYR A 441 4.96 17.97 27.61
CA TYR A 441 4.32 17.96 26.28
C TYR A 441 3.93 16.59 25.78
N SER A 442 4.44 15.49 26.32
CA SER A 442 4.07 14.12 25.92
C SER A 442 3.85 13.23 27.12
N LYS A 443 2.67 12.58 27.19
CA LYS A 443 2.31 11.59 28.21
C LYS A 443 1.64 10.42 27.54
N GLU A 444 2.21 9.22 27.70
CA GLU A 444 1.73 8.03 27.03
C GLU A 444 1.77 6.80 27.93
N LEU A 445 0.83 5.87 27.77
CA LEU A 445 0.89 4.55 28.40
C LEU A 445 1.89 3.68 27.65
N CYS A 446 3.04 3.36 28.30
CA CYS A 446 4.09 2.57 27.69
C CYS A 446 4.86 1.71 28.68
N GLY A 447 4.92 0.38 28.41
CA GLY A 447 5.68 -0.59 29.18
C GLY A 447 7.13 -0.80 28.72
N GLY A 448 7.64 -0.02 27.77
CA GLY A 448 8.98 -0.17 27.22
C GLY A 448 10.10 0.40 28.11
N THR A 449 11.34 0.23 27.67
CA THR A 449 12.53 0.81 28.33
C THR A 449 12.85 2.16 27.71
N HIS A 450 13.19 3.14 28.55
CA HIS A 450 13.43 4.53 28.15
C HIS A 450 14.72 5.07 28.74
N VAL A 451 15.26 6.12 28.13
CA VAL A 451 16.36 6.92 28.69
C VAL A 451 15.82 7.95 29.67
N GLY A 452 16.69 8.52 30.50
CA GLY A 452 16.29 9.47 31.56
C GLY A 452 16.08 10.93 31.10
N GLY A 453 16.49 11.27 29.86
CA GLY A 453 16.34 12.61 29.30
C GLY A 453 16.55 12.68 27.83
N THR A 454 15.95 13.70 27.18
CA THR A 454 15.93 13.79 25.70
C THR A 454 17.31 14.04 25.10
N ALA A 455 18.28 14.63 25.83
CA ALA A 455 19.66 14.79 25.35
C ALA A 455 20.36 13.45 25.08
N GLN A 456 19.97 12.38 25.79
CA GLN A 456 20.54 11.04 25.58
C GLN A 456 20.13 10.42 24.22
N LEU A 457 19.12 10.97 23.56
CA LEU A 457 18.75 10.56 22.20
C LEU A 457 19.83 10.92 21.16
N GLY A 458 20.69 11.89 21.48
CA GLY A 458 21.73 12.36 20.57
C GLY A 458 21.16 12.87 19.23
N PHE A 459 21.76 12.45 18.14
CA PHE A 459 21.28 12.81 16.81
C PHE A 459 20.10 11.92 16.40
N VAL A 460 18.92 12.49 16.26
CA VAL A 460 17.74 11.79 15.73
C VAL A 460 17.50 12.22 14.29
N LYS A 461 17.43 11.26 13.36
CA LYS A 461 17.22 11.52 11.94
C LYS A 461 16.13 10.63 11.33
N VAL A 462 15.18 11.25 10.65
CA VAL A 462 14.23 10.54 9.78
C VAL A 462 14.99 10.09 8.54
N ILE A 463 14.94 8.77 8.24
CA ILE A 463 15.65 8.16 7.11
C ILE A 463 14.71 7.73 5.98
N LEU A 464 13.43 7.47 6.28
CA LEU A 464 12.44 7.05 5.30
C LEU A 464 11.05 7.54 5.70
N GLU A 465 10.28 7.98 4.70
CA GLU A 465 8.83 8.18 4.80
C GLU A 465 8.17 7.49 3.62
N SER A 466 7.16 6.65 3.87
CA SER A 466 6.49 5.87 2.83
C SER A 466 5.03 5.53 3.19
N GLY A 467 4.22 5.19 2.17
CA GLY A 467 2.88 4.63 2.39
C GLY A 467 2.93 3.12 2.51
N ILE A 468 2.24 2.56 3.50
CA ILE A 468 2.12 1.10 3.65
C ILE A 468 0.71 0.59 3.40
N ALA A 469 -0.28 1.44 3.62
CA ALA A 469 -1.68 1.18 3.31
C ALA A 469 -2.40 2.51 3.07
N ALA A 470 -3.58 2.48 2.49
CA ALA A 470 -4.38 3.69 2.36
C ALA A 470 -4.70 4.29 3.74
N GLY A 471 -4.35 5.57 3.92
CA GLY A 471 -4.50 6.28 5.19
C GLY A 471 -3.48 5.91 6.27
N VAL A 472 -2.44 5.12 5.95
CA VAL A 472 -1.36 4.77 6.88
C VAL A 472 -0.01 5.06 6.27
N ARG A 473 0.76 5.89 6.95
CA ARG A 473 2.13 6.26 6.60
C ARG A 473 3.12 5.61 7.56
N ARG A 474 4.32 5.37 7.09
CA ARG A 474 5.45 4.84 7.84
C ARG A 474 6.59 5.84 7.86
N ILE A 475 7.14 6.08 9.03
CA ILE A 475 8.43 6.76 9.21
C ILE A 475 9.41 5.76 9.82
N GLU A 476 10.62 5.73 9.27
CA GLU A 476 11.78 5.10 9.89
C GLU A 476 12.76 6.20 10.30
N ALA A 477 13.34 6.06 11.49
CA ALA A 477 14.32 7.00 12.01
C ALA A 477 15.43 6.26 12.76
N VAL A 478 16.58 6.91 12.85
CA VAL A 478 17.74 6.45 13.63
C VAL A 478 18.13 7.50 14.65
N ALA A 479 18.66 7.05 15.81
CA ALA A 479 19.02 7.91 16.91
C ALA A 479 20.32 7.44 17.57
N GLY A 480 21.05 8.39 18.18
CA GLY A 480 22.31 8.11 18.87
C GLY A 480 23.39 7.55 17.94
N GLU A 481 24.13 6.57 18.43
CA GLU A 481 25.23 5.92 17.69
C GLU A 481 24.76 5.16 16.43
N ALA A 482 23.51 4.69 16.42
CA ALA A 482 22.95 3.99 15.26
C ALA A 482 22.93 4.87 13.99
N LEU A 483 23.00 6.21 14.11
CA LEU A 483 23.18 7.11 12.98
C LEU A 483 24.52 6.87 12.27
N THR A 484 25.57 6.67 13.03
CA THR A 484 26.91 6.38 12.48
C THR A 484 26.89 5.06 11.72
N ASP A 485 26.36 3.99 12.32
CA ASP A 485 26.23 2.68 11.69
C ASP A 485 25.39 2.78 10.41
N HIS A 486 24.29 3.52 10.44
CA HIS A 486 23.44 3.73 9.26
C HIS A 486 24.22 4.40 8.12
N VAL A 487 24.97 5.47 8.41
CA VAL A 487 25.78 6.15 7.39
C VAL A 487 26.75 5.18 6.73
N TYR A 488 27.53 4.44 7.51
CA TYR A 488 28.51 3.51 6.97
C TYR A 488 27.90 2.31 6.22
N ASN A 489 26.69 1.89 6.60
CA ASN A 489 25.97 0.82 5.91
C ASN A 489 25.32 1.28 4.58
N GLU A 490 25.04 2.56 4.42
CA GLU A 490 24.46 3.11 3.18
C GLU A 490 25.52 3.47 2.13
N LEU A 491 26.75 3.80 2.52
CA LEU A 491 27.80 4.17 1.57
C LEU A 491 28.07 3.10 0.49
N PRO A 492 28.26 1.80 0.83
CA PRO A 492 28.46 0.76 -0.19
C PRO A 492 27.28 0.64 -1.15
N LYS A 493 26.07 0.81 -0.67
CA LYS A 493 24.85 0.76 -1.50
C LYS A 493 24.79 1.93 -2.49
N GLN A 494 25.23 3.12 -2.06
CA GLN A 494 25.34 4.26 -2.93
C GLN A 494 26.40 4.04 -4.03
N ASP A 495 27.55 3.46 -3.67
CA ASP A 495 28.62 3.13 -4.62
C ASP A 495 28.16 2.06 -5.63
N GLU A 496 27.45 1.02 -5.18
CA GLU A 496 26.87 0.00 -6.05
C GLU A 496 25.85 0.60 -7.01
N LYS A 497 24.96 1.45 -6.52
CA LYS A 497 23.97 2.13 -7.36
C LYS A 497 24.64 3.03 -8.40
N TRP A 498 25.68 3.77 -8.02
CA TRP A 498 26.44 4.56 -8.95
C TRP A 498 27.11 3.70 -10.03
N ALA A 499 27.73 2.59 -9.65
CA ALA A 499 28.34 1.65 -10.61
C ALA A 499 27.32 1.10 -11.62
N LEU A 500 26.09 0.79 -11.20
CA LEU A 500 25.02 0.38 -12.10
C LEU A 500 24.60 1.50 -13.08
N LEU A 501 24.61 2.76 -12.64
CA LEU A 501 24.32 3.90 -13.51
C LEU A 501 25.43 4.13 -14.53
N VAL A 502 26.70 4.02 -14.12
CA VAL A 502 27.85 4.15 -15.02
C VAL A 502 27.90 3.01 -16.04
N ALA A 503 27.49 1.80 -15.68
CA ALA A 503 27.37 0.70 -16.65
C ALA A 503 26.36 0.99 -17.77
N LYS A 504 25.36 1.82 -17.53
CA LYS A 504 24.38 2.28 -18.52
C LYS A 504 24.90 3.47 -19.33
N LYS A 505 25.53 4.44 -18.67
CA LYS A 505 26.06 5.67 -19.26
C LYS A 505 27.43 5.95 -18.67
N ALA A 506 28.49 5.65 -19.45
CA ALA A 506 29.88 5.62 -18.97
C ALA A 506 30.48 6.99 -18.61
N ASP A 507 29.90 8.09 -19.09
CA ASP A 507 30.38 9.46 -18.89
C ASP A 507 29.69 10.20 -17.73
N LEU A 508 29.01 9.47 -16.83
CA LEU A 508 28.43 10.05 -15.63
C LEU A 508 29.51 10.52 -14.66
N GLN A 509 29.25 11.66 -14.02
CA GLN A 509 30.14 12.20 -12.99
C GLN A 509 30.29 11.25 -11.80
N PRO A 510 31.48 11.20 -11.17
CA PRO A 510 31.70 10.41 -9.96
C PRO A 510 30.93 11.01 -8.79
N LEU A 511 30.52 10.13 -7.84
CA LEU A 511 29.99 10.60 -6.57
C LEU A 511 31.05 11.35 -5.78
N PRO A 512 30.67 12.36 -4.99
CA PRO A 512 31.57 13.00 -4.03
C PRO A 512 32.22 11.96 -3.12
N ALA A 513 33.52 12.07 -2.88
CA ALA A 513 34.21 11.20 -1.94
C ALA A 513 33.65 11.41 -0.53
N PHE A 514 33.44 10.33 0.19
CA PHE A 514 33.09 10.40 1.60
C PHE A 514 34.36 10.55 2.43
N VAL A 515 34.41 11.58 3.26
CA VAL A 515 35.54 11.84 4.18
C VAL A 515 34.98 11.77 5.61
N PRO A 516 35.33 10.73 6.39
CA PRO A 516 34.84 10.58 7.75
C PRO A 516 35.14 11.80 8.62
N GLN A 517 34.13 12.30 9.31
CA GLN A 517 34.22 13.41 10.26
C GLN A 517 33.95 12.91 11.68
N VAL A 518 34.42 13.63 12.67
CA VAL A 518 34.18 13.32 14.09
C VAL A 518 32.71 13.55 14.44
N ASP A 519 32.12 14.60 13.88
CA ASP A 519 30.70 14.90 14.11
C ASP A 519 29.82 13.99 13.21
N PRO A 520 28.97 13.12 13.78
CA PRO A 520 28.03 12.29 13.03
C PRO A 520 27.10 13.09 12.11
N HIS A 521 26.81 14.34 12.46
CA HIS A 521 25.97 15.21 11.65
C HIS A 521 26.62 15.59 10.32
N ASP A 522 27.93 15.81 10.31
CA ASP A 522 28.66 16.10 9.07
C ASP A 522 28.77 14.85 8.18
N ASN A 523 28.91 13.67 8.77
CA ASN A 523 28.85 12.40 8.04
C ASN A 523 27.47 12.20 7.41
N TRP A 524 26.39 12.51 8.13
CA TRP A 524 25.03 12.48 7.62
C TRP A 524 24.82 13.45 6.44
N ARG A 525 25.33 14.68 6.53
CA ARG A 525 25.27 15.67 5.45
C ARG A 525 25.97 15.17 4.17
N GLN A 526 27.13 14.55 4.31
CA GLN A 526 27.85 13.96 3.15
C GLN A 526 27.02 12.83 2.54
N LEU A 527 26.44 11.94 3.34
CA LEU A 527 25.57 10.87 2.85
C LEU A 527 24.39 11.43 2.05
N LEU A 528 23.72 12.46 2.55
CA LEU A 528 22.59 13.12 1.86
C LEU A 528 23.05 13.77 0.54
N GLY A 529 24.17 14.49 0.52
CA GLY A 529 24.70 15.11 -0.70
C GLY A 529 25.01 14.07 -1.78
N ARG A 530 25.55 12.91 -1.40
CA ARG A 530 25.76 11.77 -2.31
C ARG A 530 24.44 11.20 -2.83
N GLN A 531 23.41 11.09 -1.96
CA GLN A 531 22.08 10.61 -2.34
C GLN A 531 21.36 11.57 -3.32
N GLU A 532 21.48 12.87 -3.11
CA GLU A 532 20.98 13.89 -4.04
C GLU A 532 21.67 13.78 -5.40
N MET A 533 23.01 13.64 -5.42
CA MET A 533 23.75 13.44 -6.64
C MET A 533 23.31 12.17 -7.38
N LEU A 534 23.13 11.04 -6.68
CA LEU A 534 22.61 9.80 -7.27
C LEU A 534 21.23 9.98 -7.91
N THR A 535 20.38 10.80 -7.32
CA THR A 535 19.05 11.09 -7.87
C THR A 535 19.15 11.87 -9.17
N LEU A 536 20.06 12.84 -9.24
CA LEU A 536 20.33 13.61 -10.47
C LEU A 536 20.93 12.73 -11.57
N LEU A 537 21.91 11.89 -11.22
CA LEU A 537 22.57 10.97 -12.16
C LEU A 537 21.60 9.90 -12.70
N ASP A 538 20.69 9.39 -11.87
CA ASP A 538 19.63 8.45 -12.30
C ASP A 538 18.66 9.11 -13.29
N ALA A 539 18.26 10.35 -13.03
CA ALA A 539 17.43 11.13 -13.96
C ALA A 539 18.16 11.38 -15.31
N GLU A 540 19.45 11.72 -15.26
CA GLU A 540 20.27 11.92 -16.44
C GLU A 540 20.43 10.62 -17.25
N ALA A 541 20.71 9.49 -16.60
CA ALA A 541 20.83 8.19 -17.25
C ALA A 541 19.54 7.77 -17.95
N ARG A 542 18.38 7.94 -17.28
CA ARG A 542 17.05 7.66 -17.86
C ARG A 542 16.75 8.56 -19.08
N GLN A 543 17.08 9.82 -19.00
CA GLN A 543 16.90 10.74 -20.11
C GLN A 543 17.77 10.32 -21.30
N TRP A 544 19.01 9.97 -21.07
CA TRP A 544 19.93 9.47 -22.09
C TRP A 544 19.42 8.16 -22.72
N GLU A 545 18.99 7.17 -21.91
CA GLU A 545 18.40 5.91 -22.41
C GLU A 545 17.21 6.19 -23.34
N LYS A 546 16.34 7.13 -22.97
CA LYS A 546 15.20 7.52 -23.81
C LYS A 546 15.62 8.18 -25.13
N GLN A 547 16.60 9.06 -25.08
CA GLN A 547 17.13 9.73 -26.27
C GLN A 547 17.83 8.74 -27.18
N GLU A 548 18.64 7.83 -26.64
CA GLU A 548 19.36 6.81 -27.42
C GLU A 548 18.37 5.82 -28.05
N ALA A 549 17.37 5.35 -27.33
CA ALA A 549 16.31 4.51 -27.90
C ALA A 549 15.56 5.21 -29.04
N ALA A 550 15.26 6.51 -28.89
CA ALA A 550 14.63 7.30 -29.94
C ALA A 550 15.57 7.47 -31.17
N ARG A 551 16.86 7.69 -30.95
CA ARG A 551 17.88 7.79 -32.01
C ARG A 551 18.02 6.50 -32.80
N VAL A 552 18.10 5.36 -32.11
CA VAL A 552 18.16 4.02 -32.72
C VAL A 552 16.89 3.75 -33.51
N SER A 553 15.71 4.02 -32.92
CA SER A 553 14.43 3.82 -33.62
C SER A 553 14.32 4.69 -34.89
N ALA A 554 14.73 5.96 -34.85
CA ALA A 554 14.74 6.83 -36.02
C ALA A 554 15.69 6.35 -37.10
N ALA A 555 16.87 5.86 -36.73
CA ALA A 555 17.83 5.28 -37.69
C ALA A 555 17.25 4.03 -38.37
N LEU A 556 16.63 3.12 -37.59
CA LEU A 556 15.97 1.95 -38.13
C LEU A 556 14.79 2.30 -39.04
N GLN A 557 14.01 3.33 -38.70
CA GLN A 557 12.92 3.83 -39.55
C GLN A 557 13.45 4.39 -40.87
N GLN A 558 14.50 5.21 -40.84
CA GLN A 558 15.11 5.77 -42.06
C GLN A 558 15.67 4.66 -42.97
N GLU A 559 16.31 3.66 -42.38
CA GLU A 559 16.79 2.48 -43.12
C GLU A 559 15.63 1.70 -43.73
N ALA A 560 14.58 1.42 -42.98
CA ALA A 560 13.38 0.72 -43.44
C ALA A 560 12.70 1.47 -44.58
N GLU A 561 12.61 2.81 -44.53
CA GLU A 561 12.04 3.64 -45.58
C GLU A 561 12.84 3.58 -46.88
N SER A 562 14.20 3.55 -46.78
CA SER A 562 15.09 3.40 -47.94
C SER A 562 15.01 2.03 -48.59
N GLN A 563 14.82 0.97 -47.80
CA GLN A 563 14.77 -0.41 -48.28
C GLN A 563 13.36 -0.82 -48.78
N ALA A 564 12.29 -0.14 -48.36
CA ALA A 564 10.92 -0.51 -48.73
C ALA A 564 10.70 -0.68 -50.21
N PHE A 565 11.29 0.14 -51.07
CA PHE A 565 11.18 0.04 -52.53
C PHE A 565 11.75 -1.26 -53.09
N VAL A 566 12.83 -1.79 -52.51
CA VAL A 566 13.45 -3.05 -52.92
C VAL A 566 12.48 -4.20 -52.71
N PHE A 567 11.84 -4.25 -51.55
CA PHE A 567 10.87 -5.30 -51.24
C PHE A 567 9.57 -5.17 -52.03
N ILE A 568 9.10 -3.95 -52.31
CA ILE A 568 7.96 -3.70 -53.19
C ILE A 568 8.24 -4.18 -54.61
N ALA A 569 9.43 -3.89 -55.13
CA ALA A 569 9.83 -4.35 -56.48
C ALA A 569 10.02 -5.87 -56.56
N GLY A 570 10.32 -6.54 -55.44
CA GLY A 570 10.39 -8.00 -55.30
C GLY A 570 9.08 -8.70 -55.00
N SER A 571 7.96 -7.97 -54.94
CA SER A 571 6.65 -8.56 -54.64
C SER A 571 6.24 -9.60 -55.69
N LYS A 572 5.53 -10.64 -55.27
CA LYS A 572 5.08 -11.73 -56.12
C LYS A 572 3.55 -11.78 -56.08
N GLU A 573 2.97 -12.27 -57.20
CA GLU A 573 1.56 -12.53 -57.29
C GLU A 573 1.30 -14.04 -57.16
N HIS A 574 0.49 -14.44 -56.20
CA HIS A 574 0.04 -15.81 -56.00
C HIS A 574 -1.48 -15.84 -56.04
N ASN A 575 -2.05 -16.56 -57.03
CA ASN A 575 -3.51 -16.69 -57.22
C ASN A 575 -4.27 -15.35 -57.22
N GLY A 576 -3.69 -14.29 -57.80
CA GLY A 576 -4.28 -12.94 -57.81
C GLY A 576 -4.04 -12.10 -56.57
N ILE A 577 -3.24 -12.58 -55.61
CA ILE A 577 -2.94 -11.92 -54.37
C ILE A 577 -1.50 -11.41 -54.40
N GLN A 578 -1.29 -10.15 -54.13
CA GLN A 578 0.05 -9.55 -53.99
C GLN A 578 0.65 -9.90 -52.65
N VAL A 579 1.85 -10.52 -52.62
CA VAL A 579 2.52 -10.95 -51.39
C VAL A 579 4.01 -10.55 -51.36
N ILE A 580 4.50 -10.21 -50.19
CA ILE A 580 5.93 -10.04 -49.88
C ILE A 580 6.25 -10.99 -48.71
N ILE A 581 7.09 -12.00 -48.97
CA ILE A 581 7.50 -12.99 -47.97
C ILE A 581 9.00 -13.09 -48.00
N GLU A 582 9.67 -12.52 -46.97
CA GLU A 582 11.12 -12.39 -46.99
C GLU A 582 11.77 -12.63 -45.62
N ASP A 583 12.95 -13.27 -45.67
CA ASP A 583 13.87 -13.35 -44.57
C ASP A 583 14.81 -12.12 -44.58
N LEU A 584 14.75 -11.30 -43.58
CA LEU A 584 15.54 -10.09 -43.44
C LEU A 584 16.93 -10.36 -42.82
N GLY A 585 17.25 -11.62 -42.52
CA GLY A 585 18.51 -12.01 -41.86
C GLY A 585 18.61 -11.50 -40.43
N CYS A 586 19.80 -11.02 -40.05
CA CYS A 586 20.05 -10.52 -38.68
C CYS A 586 19.54 -9.06 -38.54
N ARG A 587 18.27 -8.88 -38.19
CA ARG A 587 17.64 -7.58 -38.00
C ARG A 587 16.82 -7.55 -36.73
N PRO A 588 16.87 -6.44 -35.94
CA PRO A 588 16.08 -6.33 -34.74
C PRO A 588 14.57 -6.32 -35.05
N PRO A 589 13.72 -6.83 -34.16
CA PRO A 589 12.28 -6.89 -34.35
C PRO A 589 11.63 -5.53 -34.69
N ASP A 590 12.15 -4.44 -34.15
CA ASP A 590 11.65 -3.09 -34.45
C ASP A 590 11.90 -2.67 -35.91
N PHE A 591 12.97 -3.15 -36.53
CA PHE A 591 13.18 -2.93 -37.95
C PHE A 591 12.08 -3.56 -38.81
N LEU A 592 11.62 -4.78 -38.47
CA LEU A 592 10.48 -5.43 -39.15
C LEU A 592 9.24 -4.56 -39.07
N ASN A 593 8.96 -4.01 -37.90
CA ASN A 593 7.81 -3.13 -37.68
C ASN A 593 7.91 -1.87 -38.55
N HIS A 594 9.06 -1.19 -38.57
CA HIS A 594 9.30 0.00 -39.38
C HIS A 594 9.22 -0.32 -40.87
N LEU A 595 9.73 -1.47 -41.30
CA LEU A 595 9.68 -1.89 -42.71
C LEU A 595 8.25 -2.19 -43.14
N VAL A 596 7.46 -2.90 -42.34
CA VAL A 596 6.03 -3.10 -42.60
C VAL A 596 5.31 -1.77 -42.76
N GLU A 597 5.56 -0.80 -41.84
CA GLU A 597 4.97 0.53 -41.91
C GLU A 597 5.40 1.31 -43.16
N ALA A 598 6.67 1.19 -43.58
CA ALA A 598 7.18 1.85 -44.77
C ALA A 598 6.61 1.25 -46.08
N VAL A 599 6.48 -0.07 -46.16
CA VAL A 599 5.90 -0.79 -47.33
C VAL A 599 4.41 -0.48 -47.43
N LYS A 600 3.63 -0.63 -46.35
CA LYS A 600 2.16 -0.45 -46.40
C LYS A 600 1.71 0.98 -46.78
N LYS A 601 2.56 2.00 -46.59
CA LYS A 601 2.28 3.37 -47.05
C LYS A 601 2.26 3.50 -48.58
N ARG A 602 2.86 2.56 -49.31
CA ARG A 602 3.14 2.64 -50.74
C ARG A 602 2.67 1.43 -51.56
N TRP A 603 2.24 0.37 -50.88
CA TRP A 603 1.91 -0.90 -51.48
C TRP A 603 0.80 -1.63 -50.75
N THR A 604 -0.01 -2.37 -51.49
CA THR A 604 -1.19 -3.08 -50.98
C THR A 604 -1.01 -4.58 -51.24
N GLY A 605 -1.19 -5.40 -50.21
CA GLY A 605 -0.99 -6.84 -50.26
C GLY A 605 -0.82 -7.47 -48.90
N VAL A 606 -0.28 -8.69 -48.87
CA VAL A 606 0.09 -9.39 -47.64
C VAL A 606 1.61 -9.36 -47.47
N ILE A 607 2.07 -8.93 -46.29
CA ILE A 607 3.48 -8.83 -45.94
C ILE A 607 3.78 -9.84 -44.86
N ILE A 608 4.81 -10.66 -45.02
CA ILE A 608 5.35 -11.57 -44.01
C ILE A 608 6.87 -11.39 -43.98
N PHE A 609 7.36 -10.78 -42.90
CA PHE A 609 8.78 -10.65 -42.66
C PHE A 609 9.23 -11.52 -41.52
N ALA A 610 10.41 -12.11 -41.67
CA ALA A 610 11.08 -12.84 -40.62
C ALA A 610 12.50 -12.30 -40.42
N SER A 611 13.04 -12.43 -39.22
CA SER A 611 14.44 -12.15 -38.93
C SER A 611 14.98 -13.01 -37.79
N ASN A 612 16.29 -13.23 -37.77
CA ASN A 612 17.00 -13.86 -36.67
C ASN A 612 17.81 -12.77 -35.94
N PHE A 613 17.42 -12.45 -34.71
CA PHE A 613 18.11 -11.47 -33.89
C PHE A 613 18.38 -12.02 -32.50
N GLU A 614 19.64 -11.95 -32.05
CA GLU A 614 20.10 -12.47 -30.75
C GLU A 614 19.66 -13.94 -30.49
N GLY A 615 19.70 -14.78 -31.51
CA GLY A 615 19.34 -16.19 -31.40
C GLY A 615 17.84 -16.47 -31.31
N LYS A 616 16.97 -15.48 -31.62
CA LYS A 616 15.53 -15.62 -31.66
C LYS A 616 14.99 -15.31 -33.06
N ALA A 617 13.96 -16.06 -33.47
CA ALA A 617 13.19 -15.74 -34.64
C ALA A 617 12.19 -14.63 -34.32
N ALA A 618 12.13 -13.57 -35.12
CA ALA A 618 11.03 -12.60 -35.06
C ALA A 618 10.22 -12.67 -36.34
N LEU A 619 8.89 -12.58 -36.22
CA LEU A 619 7.93 -12.61 -37.33
C LEU A 619 7.03 -11.37 -37.26
N ALA A 620 6.79 -10.75 -38.40
CA ALA A 620 5.78 -9.70 -38.57
C ALA A 620 4.90 -9.97 -39.77
N VAL A 621 3.59 -9.93 -39.58
CA VAL A 621 2.59 -10.20 -40.62
C VAL A 621 1.65 -8.99 -40.74
N ASN A 622 1.46 -8.49 -41.97
CA ASN A 622 0.49 -7.42 -42.23
C ASN A 622 -0.43 -7.84 -43.36
N VAL A 623 -1.71 -7.49 -43.24
CA VAL A 623 -2.75 -7.71 -44.28
C VAL A 623 -3.42 -6.37 -44.58
N SER A 624 -3.31 -5.91 -45.83
CA SER A 624 -3.93 -4.68 -46.29
C SER A 624 -5.47 -4.81 -46.30
N GLU A 625 -6.15 -3.69 -46.21
CA GLU A 625 -7.61 -3.64 -46.03
C GLU A 625 -8.39 -4.44 -47.07
N GLU A 626 -7.98 -4.39 -48.32
CA GLU A 626 -8.58 -5.10 -49.45
C GLU A 626 -8.58 -6.63 -49.28
N TYR A 627 -7.61 -7.18 -48.57
CA TYR A 627 -7.45 -8.62 -48.38
C TYR A 627 -7.95 -9.13 -47.03
N ARG A 628 -8.44 -8.26 -46.12
CA ARG A 628 -8.88 -8.65 -44.77
C ARG A 628 -10.09 -9.56 -44.69
N GLN A 629 -10.91 -9.59 -45.76
CA GLN A 629 -12.03 -10.52 -45.86
C GLN A 629 -11.57 -11.96 -46.15
N MET A 630 -10.40 -12.11 -46.78
CA MET A 630 -9.83 -13.42 -47.15
C MET A 630 -8.77 -13.85 -46.11
N PHE A 631 -8.00 -12.94 -45.58
CA PHE A 631 -6.87 -13.22 -44.67
C PHE A 631 -6.92 -12.39 -43.40
N ASN A 632 -6.45 -13.00 -42.29
CA ASN A 632 -6.33 -12.39 -41.01
C ASN A 632 -4.86 -12.52 -40.56
N ALA A 633 -4.17 -11.40 -40.30
CA ALA A 633 -2.75 -11.41 -39.94
C ALA A 633 -2.45 -12.23 -38.66
N ALA A 634 -3.35 -12.20 -37.68
CA ALA A 634 -3.19 -13.00 -36.46
C ALA A 634 -3.31 -14.51 -36.78
N ASN A 635 -4.23 -14.93 -37.64
CA ASN A 635 -4.38 -16.34 -38.01
C ASN A 635 -3.19 -16.84 -38.84
N LEU A 636 -2.73 -16.04 -39.81
CA LEU A 636 -1.53 -16.36 -40.59
C LEU A 636 -0.30 -16.51 -39.65
N LEU A 637 -0.13 -15.61 -38.71
CA LEU A 637 0.96 -15.71 -37.75
C LEU A 637 0.84 -16.96 -36.87
N GLN A 638 -0.36 -17.34 -36.42
CA GLN A 638 -0.56 -18.51 -35.57
C GLN A 638 -0.20 -19.83 -36.27
N GLU A 639 -0.28 -19.92 -37.61
CA GLU A 639 0.20 -21.09 -38.37
C GLU A 639 1.74 -21.13 -38.47
N LEU A 640 2.43 -19.99 -38.36
CA LEU A 640 3.90 -19.90 -38.48
C LEU A 640 4.59 -20.08 -37.16
N LEU A 641 3.99 -19.63 -36.08
CA LEU A 641 4.58 -19.64 -34.73
C LEU A 641 5.01 -21.02 -34.22
N PRO A 642 4.22 -22.12 -34.41
CA PRO A 642 4.65 -23.46 -33.99
C PRO A 642 5.96 -23.91 -34.63
N ILE A 643 6.20 -23.53 -35.92
CA ILE A 643 7.39 -23.89 -36.69
C ILE A 643 8.64 -23.30 -36.06
N VAL A 644 8.58 -22.03 -35.63
CA VAL A 644 9.69 -21.35 -34.97
C VAL A 644 9.68 -21.52 -33.42
N LYS A 645 8.83 -22.39 -32.89
CA LYS A 645 8.59 -22.60 -31.45
C LYS A 645 8.28 -21.29 -30.73
N GLY A 646 7.40 -20.49 -31.34
CA GLY A 646 7.13 -19.12 -30.94
C GLY A 646 5.80 -18.88 -30.27
N LYS A 647 5.68 -17.66 -29.75
CA LYS A 647 4.43 -17.08 -29.25
C LYS A 647 4.24 -15.69 -29.85
N GLY A 648 3.01 -15.31 -30.04
CA GLY A 648 2.67 -14.00 -30.59
C GLY A 648 1.19 -13.84 -30.81
N GLY A 649 0.80 -12.71 -31.39
CA GLY A 649 -0.58 -12.39 -31.70
C GLY A 649 -0.70 -10.99 -32.28
N GLY A 650 -1.91 -10.54 -32.49
CA GLY A 650 -2.19 -9.23 -33.06
C GLY A 650 -3.62 -9.03 -33.43
N LYS A 651 -3.83 -8.01 -34.28
CA LYS A 651 -5.15 -7.68 -34.89
C LYS A 651 -5.26 -8.31 -36.28
N PRO A 652 -6.45 -8.37 -36.87
CA PRO A 652 -6.61 -8.86 -38.25
C PRO A 652 -5.74 -8.17 -39.30
N SER A 653 -5.36 -6.92 -39.04
CA SER A 653 -4.51 -6.12 -39.95
C SER A 653 -3.02 -6.28 -39.73
N PHE A 654 -2.57 -6.56 -38.48
CA PHE A 654 -1.15 -6.66 -38.14
C PHE A 654 -0.96 -7.59 -36.95
N ALA A 655 -0.03 -8.52 -37.06
CA ALA A 655 0.36 -9.44 -36.01
C ALA A 655 1.87 -9.63 -35.97
N ARG A 656 2.42 -9.89 -34.75
CA ARG A 656 3.85 -10.14 -34.56
C ARG A 656 4.08 -11.25 -33.54
N GLY A 657 5.22 -11.92 -33.67
CA GLY A 657 5.60 -12.98 -32.76
C GLY A 657 7.09 -13.21 -32.72
N ALA A 658 7.53 -13.96 -31.73
CA ALA A 658 8.92 -14.36 -31.59
C ALA A 658 9.01 -15.83 -31.19
N GLY A 659 10.09 -16.52 -31.60
CA GLY A 659 10.32 -17.94 -31.33
C GLY A 659 11.76 -18.27 -31.06
N ASP A 660 11.99 -19.42 -30.40
CA ASP A 660 13.31 -19.85 -29.98
C ASP A 660 14.02 -20.78 -31.00
N ALA A 661 13.46 -20.93 -32.21
CA ALA A 661 14.03 -21.75 -33.28
C ALA A 661 14.28 -20.91 -34.55
N PRO A 662 15.28 -20.01 -34.58
CA PRO A 662 15.57 -19.15 -35.73
C PRO A 662 16.06 -19.92 -36.95
N ASP A 663 16.62 -21.12 -36.79
CA ASP A 663 16.98 -22.06 -37.85
C ASP A 663 15.78 -22.55 -38.66
N GLN A 664 14.58 -22.45 -38.11
CA GLN A 664 13.34 -22.85 -38.75
C GLN A 664 12.65 -21.70 -39.55
N ILE A 665 13.23 -20.49 -39.60
CA ILE A 665 12.69 -19.37 -40.39
C ILE A 665 12.47 -19.78 -41.86
N PRO A 666 13.40 -20.46 -42.56
CA PRO A 666 13.16 -20.87 -43.94
C PRO A 666 11.96 -21.81 -44.11
N ALA A 667 11.73 -22.72 -43.14
CA ALA A 667 10.57 -23.60 -43.13
C ALA A 667 9.27 -22.83 -42.88
N ALA A 668 9.28 -21.85 -42.00
CA ALA A 668 8.14 -20.97 -41.73
C ALA A 668 7.75 -20.14 -42.96
N LEU A 669 8.73 -19.52 -43.63
CA LEU A 669 8.49 -18.74 -44.87
C LEU A 669 8.04 -19.61 -46.04
N LYS A 670 8.56 -20.84 -46.16
CA LYS A 670 8.05 -21.83 -47.12
C LYS A 670 6.58 -22.18 -46.85
N ARG A 671 6.21 -22.38 -45.59
CA ARG A 671 4.81 -22.58 -45.18
C ARG A 671 3.95 -21.36 -45.53
N ALA A 672 4.46 -20.15 -45.24
CA ALA A 672 3.79 -18.90 -45.58
C ALA A 672 3.46 -18.82 -47.09
N SER A 673 4.40 -19.16 -47.97
CA SER A 673 4.19 -19.14 -49.39
C SER A 673 3.14 -20.14 -49.88
N GLN A 674 2.83 -21.17 -49.10
CA GLN A 674 1.80 -22.18 -49.45
C GLN A 674 0.40 -21.78 -48.99
N MET A 675 0.27 -20.67 -48.28
CA MET A 675 -1.02 -20.17 -47.78
C MET A 675 -1.77 -19.31 -48.80
N PHE A 676 -1.10 -18.93 -49.86
CA PHE A 676 -1.58 -18.11 -50.97
C PHE A 676 -1.55 -18.93 -52.27
#